data_2bc0626677ea7438253990cd4cd2d80c
#
_entry.id   2bc0626677ea7438253990cd4cd2d80c
#
_cell.length_a   1.000
_cell.length_b   1.000
_cell.length_c   1.000
_cell.angle_alpha   90.00
_cell.angle_beta   90.00
_cell.angle_gamma   90.00
#
_symmetry.space_group_name_H-M   'P 1'
#
loop_
_entity.id
_entity.type
_entity.pdbx_description
1 polymer ?
#
loop_
_entity_poly.entity_id
_entity_poly.type
_entity_poly.pdbx_seq_one_letter_code
_entity_poly.pdbx_strand_id
1 'polypeptide(L)'
;MKKVLFSLLAIMATLGSAASEPFVFFQASADVLSLQGASVSFDSREHSCVQRAVANLQKDFEKVTGKTGLSRISGESGTIIIGTVGVNKQIDQWVKKGELRDLKGKTEKYIIKTIGDQLVIAGSDKRGTVFGIYELTKQMGVSPWYYWADVPIEQHEALYIKKGEYTDGEPSVRYRGLFLNDEAPCLTTWVKNTFGTNYGDHRFYEKVFELILRLKGNFLWPAMWGWAFYADDPENLKVADEMGVIMGTSHHEPMARNHQEYARNRNKWGAWNYQTNKENLDRFFREGIERMKGTDDIVTIGMRGDGDEAMSETADTKLMETIIDNQRRIIKEVTGKPAEKTTQVWALYKEVQDYYDAGLRVPDDVMILISDDNWGDIRRVPTATERSRKGGWGIYYHVDYVGAPRNTKWLNVTQTQQMFEQLSLAYDFGIQRMWILNVGDLKPMEYPIQLFMDMAWNPKDYTVQTVTDHTLRFFRSVYDDAIATEAADIYNRNCQYMARVTPEMLDARTYNIKTGEWRQVADDYQRLELRALRLYDQIPAEARDFYRQLVLFPVQAMANLYDMYYAQAMNLHLATSNNPDANLWADKVKQCFRRDSLLCAAYNTDIAGGKWNGMMIQKHIGYRSWNDNFRADMLPRVRTVPVSDGGYTFEAKDGYVAMEAEHYYSTTASEGTKWTVYPYYGRTRSAVALTPYTAAVGNAALTYRFNLSTLNSQFSTLKVHVVTKSTLDFLDTGGFEYTVSLDGGEPQVVNFNKTLVDRQPYMYSEYYPAVARRVVEKVVELPVTQKEIHTLTIQPKHPGIVFEKIIVDAGGYQSQYLFGEESPVKR
;
A
#
# COMPACT_ATOMS: atom_id res chain seq x y z
N MET A 1 -22.76 51.95 -10.67
CA MET A 1 -21.91 50.88 -10.14
C MET A 1 -22.17 49.60 -10.91
N LYS A 2 -21.64 49.52 -12.10
CA LYS A 2 -21.56 48.32 -12.98
C LYS A 2 -20.34 48.57 -13.82
N LYS A 3 -19.19 47.95 -13.52
CA LYS A 3 -17.97 47.81 -14.32
C LYS A 3 -16.80 47.59 -13.35
N VAL A 4 -16.66 46.42 -12.79
CA VAL A 4 -15.40 45.77 -12.31
C VAL A 4 -15.77 44.34 -12.02
N LEU A 5 -15.95 43.54 -13.06
CA LEU A 5 -16.04 42.07 -12.94
C LEU A 5 -15.74 41.41 -14.32
N PHE A 6 -14.65 41.81 -14.94
CA PHE A 6 -14.15 41.15 -16.15
C PHE A 6 -12.65 41.44 -16.30
N SER A 7 -11.82 40.94 -15.40
CA SER A 7 -10.35 40.96 -15.56
C SER A 7 -9.65 40.08 -14.56
N LEU A 8 -10.15 38.85 -14.37
CA LEU A 8 -9.41 37.80 -13.56
C LEU A 8 -9.60 36.40 -14.15
N LEU A 9 -9.79 36.29 -15.45
CA LEU A 9 -9.92 35.00 -16.16
C LEU A 9 -8.93 34.86 -17.32
N ALA A 10 -7.75 35.45 -17.23
CA ALA A 10 -6.79 35.41 -18.33
C ALA A 10 -5.33 35.35 -17.86
N ILE A 11 -5.03 34.64 -16.77
CA ILE A 11 -3.65 34.23 -16.42
C ILE A 11 -3.72 32.89 -15.69
N MET A 12 -4.19 31.85 -16.36
CA MET A 12 -3.96 30.45 -16.03
C MET A 12 -3.91 29.59 -17.30
N ALA A 13 -3.21 30.09 -18.28
CA ALA A 13 -2.91 29.32 -19.49
C ALA A 13 -1.41 29.44 -19.73
N THR A 14 -0.64 28.60 -19.07
CA THR A 14 0.68 28.08 -19.49
C THR A 14 1.35 27.41 -18.30
N LEU A 15 1.10 26.14 -18.17
CA LEU A 15 1.93 25.06 -17.64
C LEU A 15 1.02 23.84 -17.52
N GLY A 16 0.38 23.46 -18.63
CA GLY A 16 -0.41 22.24 -18.73
C GLY A 16 0.53 21.07 -19.03
N SER A 17 0.64 20.13 -18.12
CA SER A 17 1.04 18.78 -18.48
C SER A 17 0.08 18.24 -19.53
N ALA A 18 0.59 17.69 -20.62
CA ALA A 18 -0.20 17.15 -21.70
C ALA A 18 -0.94 15.86 -21.33
N ALA A 19 -2.03 15.98 -20.59
CA ALA A 19 -3.15 15.10 -20.85
C ALA A 19 -3.72 15.58 -22.19
N SER A 20 -3.85 14.70 -23.19
CA SER A 20 -4.50 15.08 -24.45
C SER A 20 -5.84 15.75 -24.12
N GLU A 21 -6.10 16.92 -24.73
CA GLU A 21 -7.39 17.59 -24.51
C GLU A 21 -8.53 16.60 -24.81
N PRO A 22 -9.60 16.57 -23.99
CA PRO A 22 -10.76 15.74 -24.28
C PRO A 22 -11.29 16.02 -25.70
N PHE A 23 -11.39 14.99 -26.51
CA PHE A 23 -11.90 15.11 -27.89
C PHE A 23 -13.13 14.24 -28.17
N VAL A 24 -13.49 13.34 -27.23
CA VAL A 24 -14.76 12.60 -27.28
C VAL A 24 -15.77 13.25 -26.38
N PHE A 25 -16.99 13.46 -26.88
CA PHE A 25 -18.11 14.07 -26.17
C PHE A 25 -19.38 13.23 -26.37
N PHE A 26 -20.31 13.35 -25.43
CA PHE A 26 -21.56 12.58 -25.41
C PHE A 26 -22.78 13.42 -25.79
N GLN A 27 -22.57 14.70 -26.06
CA GLN A 27 -23.59 15.63 -26.50
C GLN A 27 -23.20 16.29 -27.83
N ALA A 28 -24.18 16.50 -28.71
CA ALA A 28 -23.95 17.20 -29.96
C ALA A 28 -23.58 18.68 -29.70
N SER A 29 -22.60 19.17 -30.43
CA SER A 29 -22.21 20.58 -30.43
C SER A 29 -21.82 21.02 -31.85
N ALA A 30 -21.54 22.33 -32.02
CA ALA A 30 -20.93 22.79 -33.26
C ALA A 30 -19.52 22.18 -33.40
N ASP A 31 -19.11 21.85 -34.61
CA ASP A 31 -17.78 21.40 -34.94
C ASP A 31 -17.38 20.02 -34.38
N VAL A 32 -18.33 19.07 -34.37
CA VAL A 32 -18.11 17.67 -34.04
C VAL A 32 -18.46 16.75 -35.22
N LEU A 33 -17.82 15.57 -35.21
CA LEU A 33 -18.15 14.42 -36.04
C LEU A 33 -18.96 13.41 -35.19
N SER A 34 -20.15 13.05 -35.65
CA SER A 34 -20.96 12.00 -35.00
C SER A 34 -20.41 10.61 -35.31
N LEU A 35 -20.29 9.76 -34.32
CA LEU A 35 -20.00 8.34 -34.48
C LEU A 35 -21.25 7.46 -34.44
N GLN A 36 -22.43 8.02 -34.51
CA GLN A 36 -23.69 7.31 -34.53
C GLN A 36 -23.82 6.55 -35.87
N GLY A 37 -23.96 5.20 -35.83
CA GLY A 37 -23.97 4.37 -37.04
C GLY A 37 -22.60 4.29 -37.73
N ALA A 38 -21.53 4.64 -37.07
CA ALA A 38 -20.19 4.64 -37.63
C ALA A 38 -19.76 3.23 -38.09
N SER A 39 -18.91 3.21 -39.10
CA SER A 39 -18.23 2.01 -39.59
C SER A 39 -16.71 2.18 -39.47
N VAL A 40 -16.03 1.08 -39.26
CA VAL A 40 -14.55 1.04 -39.19
C VAL A 40 -14.00 0.37 -40.45
N SER A 41 -12.98 1.01 -41.01
CA SER A 41 -12.25 0.49 -42.17
C SER A 41 -10.75 0.47 -41.91
N PHE A 42 -10.10 -0.60 -42.34
CA PHE A 42 -8.64 -0.76 -42.29
C PHE A 42 -8.20 -1.74 -43.42
N ASP A 43 -6.93 -1.68 -43.79
CA ASP A 43 -6.37 -2.56 -44.82
C ASP A 43 -6.30 -4.01 -44.30
N SER A 44 -6.69 -4.99 -45.13
CA SER A 44 -6.63 -6.42 -44.75
C SER A 44 -5.19 -6.92 -44.47
N ARG A 45 -4.19 -6.18 -44.91
CA ARG A 45 -2.77 -6.46 -44.68
C ARG A 45 -2.22 -5.84 -43.37
N GLU A 46 -3.06 -5.14 -42.63
CA GLU A 46 -2.63 -4.59 -41.36
C GLU A 46 -2.07 -5.67 -40.42
N HIS A 47 -1.14 -5.24 -39.58
CA HIS A 47 -0.55 -6.11 -38.57
C HIS A 47 -1.62 -6.75 -37.67
N SER A 48 -1.39 -7.98 -37.22
CA SER A 48 -2.32 -8.71 -36.35
C SER A 48 -2.71 -7.94 -35.10
N CYS A 49 -1.74 -7.21 -34.49
CA CYS A 49 -2.00 -6.38 -33.31
C CYS A 49 -2.97 -5.23 -33.58
N VAL A 50 -2.91 -4.63 -34.77
CA VAL A 50 -3.87 -3.59 -35.20
C VAL A 50 -5.26 -4.20 -35.36
N GLN A 51 -5.35 -5.37 -36.02
CA GLN A 51 -6.61 -6.07 -36.21
C GLN A 51 -7.26 -6.46 -34.87
N ARG A 52 -6.46 -6.95 -33.88
CA ARG A 52 -6.94 -7.25 -32.53
C ARG A 52 -7.37 -5.97 -31.77
N ALA A 53 -6.62 -4.88 -31.88
CA ALA A 53 -7.02 -3.61 -31.29
C ALA A 53 -8.33 -3.05 -31.88
N VAL A 54 -8.55 -3.21 -33.18
CA VAL A 54 -9.84 -2.85 -33.84
C VAL A 54 -10.97 -3.73 -33.27
N ALA A 55 -10.75 -5.03 -33.12
CA ALA A 55 -11.76 -5.90 -32.50
C ALA A 55 -12.09 -5.49 -31.05
N ASN A 56 -11.11 -5.03 -30.31
CA ASN A 56 -11.35 -4.46 -28.97
C ASN A 56 -12.10 -3.12 -29.05
N LEU A 57 -11.76 -2.24 -29.97
CA LEU A 57 -12.51 -0.99 -30.21
C LEU A 57 -14.01 -1.27 -30.50
N GLN A 58 -14.32 -2.28 -31.28
CA GLN A 58 -15.71 -2.67 -31.58
C GLN A 58 -16.46 -3.10 -30.31
N LYS A 59 -15.82 -3.95 -29.48
CA LYS A 59 -16.36 -4.37 -28.17
C LYS A 59 -16.50 -3.19 -27.20
N ASP A 60 -15.53 -2.29 -27.17
CA ASP A 60 -15.55 -1.13 -26.29
C ASP A 60 -16.64 -0.14 -26.70
N PHE A 61 -16.81 0.05 -28.00
CA PHE A 61 -17.93 0.85 -28.54
C PHE A 61 -19.31 0.27 -28.15
N GLU A 62 -19.43 -1.06 -28.19
CA GLU A 62 -20.66 -1.76 -27.76
C GLU A 62 -20.91 -1.57 -26.26
N LYS A 63 -19.88 -1.68 -25.41
CA LYS A 63 -20.00 -1.46 -23.96
C LYS A 63 -20.44 -0.04 -23.64
N VAL A 64 -19.87 0.97 -24.34
CA VAL A 64 -20.15 2.39 -24.10
C VAL A 64 -21.52 2.81 -24.65
N THR A 65 -21.97 2.24 -25.76
CA THR A 65 -23.23 2.67 -26.39
C THR A 65 -24.41 1.76 -26.09
N GLY A 66 -24.18 0.56 -25.58
CA GLY A 66 -25.23 -0.46 -25.42
C GLY A 66 -25.83 -0.94 -26.76
N LYS A 67 -25.22 -0.56 -27.91
CA LYS A 67 -25.70 -0.87 -29.26
C LYS A 67 -24.72 -1.81 -29.93
N THR A 68 -25.21 -2.56 -30.95
CA THR A 68 -24.36 -3.42 -31.75
C THR A 68 -23.17 -2.65 -32.30
N GLY A 69 -21.96 -3.22 -32.14
CA GLY A 69 -20.70 -2.52 -32.33
C GLY A 69 -20.51 -1.94 -33.74
N LEU A 70 -19.41 -1.21 -33.90
CA LEU A 70 -19.00 -0.60 -35.17
C LEU A 70 -18.99 -1.66 -36.29
N SER A 71 -19.72 -1.45 -37.37
CA SER A 71 -19.72 -2.35 -38.53
C SER A 71 -18.35 -2.28 -39.22
N ARG A 72 -17.76 -3.44 -39.52
CA ARG A 72 -16.56 -3.49 -40.35
C ARG A 72 -16.94 -3.42 -41.82
N ILE A 73 -16.34 -2.49 -42.56
CA ILE A 73 -16.46 -2.41 -43.98
C ILE A 73 -15.11 -2.50 -44.70
N SER A 74 -15.09 -3.03 -45.90
CA SER A 74 -13.90 -3.03 -46.75
C SER A 74 -13.83 -1.75 -47.58
N GLY A 75 -12.62 -1.19 -47.75
CA GLY A 75 -12.39 -0.02 -48.61
C GLY A 75 -12.22 1.30 -47.85
N GLU A 76 -12.24 2.41 -48.57
CA GLU A 76 -11.86 3.77 -48.07
C GLU A 76 -13.06 4.61 -47.59
N SER A 77 -14.23 4.00 -47.46
CA SER A 77 -15.50 4.70 -47.20
C SER A 77 -16.03 4.60 -45.77
N GLY A 78 -15.21 4.07 -44.80
CA GLY A 78 -15.59 4.01 -43.37
C GLY A 78 -15.63 5.37 -42.71
N THR A 79 -16.45 5.51 -41.67
CA THR A 79 -16.48 6.71 -40.84
C THR A 79 -15.18 6.81 -40.03
N ILE A 80 -14.62 5.68 -39.58
CA ILE A 80 -13.34 5.59 -38.89
C ILE A 80 -12.37 4.83 -39.81
N ILE A 81 -11.28 5.48 -40.19
CA ILE A 81 -10.20 4.90 -41.00
C ILE A 81 -9.00 4.64 -40.09
N ILE A 82 -8.53 3.41 -40.02
CA ILE A 82 -7.40 3.00 -39.17
C ILE A 82 -6.28 2.45 -40.05
N GLY A 83 -5.05 2.87 -39.78
CA GLY A 83 -3.94 2.32 -40.55
C GLY A 83 -2.56 2.73 -40.08
N THR A 84 -1.61 1.90 -40.51
CA THR A 84 -0.17 2.05 -40.24
C THR A 84 0.55 2.59 -41.49
N VAL A 85 1.47 3.55 -41.29
CA VAL A 85 2.34 4.07 -42.35
C VAL A 85 3.12 2.92 -43.00
N GLY A 86 3.12 2.87 -44.33
CA GLY A 86 3.78 1.84 -45.11
C GLY A 86 2.93 0.58 -45.34
N VAL A 87 1.75 0.45 -44.71
CA VAL A 87 0.82 -0.67 -44.87
C VAL A 87 -0.46 -0.19 -45.52
N ASN A 88 -1.09 0.85 -45.00
CA ASN A 88 -2.34 1.39 -45.52
C ASN A 88 -2.06 2.49 -46.55
N LYS A 89 -2.49 2.25 -47.81
CA LYS A 89 -2.23 3.17 -48.92
C LYS A 89 -2.89 4.55 -48.73
N GLN A 90 -4.05 4.62 -48.09
CA GLN A 90 -4.74 5.87 -47.86
C GLN A 90 -4.01 6.71 -46.83
N ILE A 91 -3.53 6.09 -45.74
CA ILE A 91 -2.67 6.75 -44.78
C ILE A 91 -1.39 7.29 -45.43
N ASP A 92 -0.73 6.50 -46.28
CA ASP A 92 0.45 6.94 -47.03
C ASP A 92 0.18 8.13 -47.95
N GLN A 93 -1.01 8.19 -48.57
CA GLN A 93 -1.42 9.33 -49.38
C GLN A 93 -1.59 10.58 -48.52
N TRP A 94 -2.25 10.49 -47.35
CA TRP A 94 -2.43 11.62 -46.46
C TRP A 94 -1.08 12.11 -45.85
N VAL A 95 -0.17 11.22 -45.56
CA VAL A 95 1.20 11.58 -45.17
C VAL A 95 1.91 12.36 -46.30
N LYS A 96 1.80 11.88 -47.57
CA LYS A 96 2.38 12.57 -48.72
C LYS A 96 1.75 13.95 -49.00
N LYS A 97 0.43 14.08 -48.77
CA LYS A 97 -0.29 15.38 -48.92
C LYS A 97 -0.05 16.34 -47.74
N GLY A 98 0.63 15.90 -46.72
CA GLY A 98 0.86 16.72 -45.54
C GLY A 98 -0.31 16.83 -44.56
N GLU A 99 -1.34 16.02 -44.72
CA GLU A 99 -2.49 15.93 -43.77
C GLU A 99 -2.10 15.24 -42.47
N LEU A 100 -1.20 14.26 -42.53
CA LEU A 100 -0.63 13.54 -41.37
C LEU A 100 0.86 13.82 -41.31
N ARG A 101 1.19 15.07 -40.91
CA ARG A 101 2.58 15.52 -40.80
C ARG A 101 3.27 14.88 -39.61
N ASP A 102 4.62 14.74 -39.70
CA ASP A 102 5.45 14.31 -38.60
C ASP A 102 5.12 12.90 -38.05
N LEU A 103 4.63 12.01 -38.89
CA LEU A 103 4.34 10.60 -38.53
C LEU A 103 5.39 9.65 -39.09
N LYS A 104 5.87 9.87 -40.33
CA LYS A 104 6.83 9.00 -41.00
C LYS A 104 8.20 9.03 -40.31
N GLY A 105 8.75 7.87 -40.00
CA GLY A 105 10.07 7.72 -39.37
C GLY A 105 10.06 7.94 -37.86
N LYS A 106 8.90 8.18 -37.28
CA LYS A 106 8.70 8.25 -35.83
C LYS A 106 8.52 6.86 -35.22
N THR A 107 8.68 6.77 -33.91
CA THR A 107 8.54 5.53 -33.15
C THR A 107 7.27 5.58 -32.30
N GLU A 108 6.38 4.61 -32.51
CA GLU A 108 5.18 4.41 -31.69
C GLU A 108 4.31 5.66 -31.54
N LYS A 109 4.47 6.62 -32.50
CA LYS A 109 3.65 7.82 -32.57
C LYS A 109 2.34 7.52 -33.27
N TYR A 110 1.26 8.11 -32.78
CA TYR A 110 -0.04 8.11 -33.46
C TYR A 110 -0.54 9.54 -33.70
N ILE A 111 -1.43 9.66 -34.66
CA ILE A 111 -2.25 10.86 -34.90
C ILE A 111 -3.70 10.40 -35.02
N ILE A 112 -4.59 11.00 -34.23
CA ILE A 112 -6.04 10.91 -34.38
C ILE A 112 -6.50 12.24 -34.95
N LYS A 113 -7.10 12.22 -36.15
CA LYS A 113 -7.45 13.48 -36.85
C LYS A 113 -8.77 13.35 -37.60
N THR A 114 -9.57 14.38 -37.61
CA THR A 114 -10.71 14.49 -38.51
C THR A 114 -10.27 15.02 -39.88
N ILE A 115 -10.56 14.27 -40.95
CA ILE A 115 -10.27 14.65 -42.32
C ILE A 115 -11.61 14.56 -43.11
N GLY A 116 -12.16 15.71 -43.46
CA GLY A 116 -13.53 15.76 -43.97
C GLY A 116 -14.55 15.25 -42.95
N ASP A 117 -15.36 14.28 -43.34
CA ASP A 117 -16.32 13.62 -42.45
C ASP A 117 -15.84 12.24 -41.96
N GLN A 118 -14.55 12.04 -41.88
CA GLN A 118 -13.90 10.81 -41.39
C GLN A 118 -13.02 11.07 -40.20
N LEU A 119 -13.01 10.15 -39.24
CA LEU A 119 -12.02 10.06 -38.17
C LEU A 119 -10.89 9.15 -38.63
N VAL A 120 -9.67 9.66 -38.68
CA VAL A 120 -8.48 8.92 -39.07
C VAL A 120 -7.63 8.61 -37.85
N ILE A 121 -7.30 7.36 -37.65
CA ILE A 121 -6.32 6.91 -36.61
C ILE A 121 -5.13 6.32 -37.36
N ALA A 122 -4.03 7.03 -37.35
CA ALA A 122 -2.84 6.66 -38.09
C ALA A 122 -1.63 6.48 -37.13
N GLY A 123 -0.91 5.37 -37.24
CA GLY A 123 0.32 5.11 -36.52
C GLY A 123 1.56 5.18 -37.39
N SER A 124 2.68 5.65 -36.85
CA SER A 124 4.01 5.61 -37.47
C SER A 124 4.51 4.18 -37.69
N ASP A 125 4.08 3.27 -36.84
CA ASP A 125 4.31 1.82 -36.86
C ASP A 125 3.12 1.07 -36.25
N LYS A 126 3.22 -0.26 -36.20
CA LYS A 126 2.15 -1.13 -35.68
C LYS A 126 1.65 -0.75 -34.28
N ARG A 127 2.58 -0.40 -33.37
CA ARG A 127 2.24 -0.05 -31.97
C ARG A 127 1.68 1.37 -31.87
N GLY A 128 2.19 2.32 -32.65
CA GLY A 128 1.57 3.65 -32.74
C GLY A 128 0.10 3.58 -33.16
N THR A 129 -0.25 2.72 -34.13
CA THR A 129 -1.65 2.50 -34.51
C THR A 129 -2.47 1.92 -33.36
N VAL A 130 -1.95 0.90 -32.66
CA VAL A 130 -2.61 0.29 -31.49
C VAL A 130 -2.84 1.33 -30.39
N PHE A 131 -1.85 2.17 -30.09
CA PHE A 131 -1.97 3.20 -29.06
C PHE A 131 -3.00 4.28 -29.42
N GLY A 132 -3.07 4.67 -30.71
CA GLY A 132 -4.11 5.58 -31.17
C GLY A 132 -5.51 5.00 -31.02
N ILE A 133 -5.69 3.71 -31.29
CA ILE A 133 -6.97 3.01 -31.07
C ILE A 133 -7.33 3.01 -29.58
N TYR A 134 -6.39 2.66 -28.69
CA TYR A 134 -6.67 2.62 -27.25
C TYR A 134 -6.80 4.02 -26.63
N GLU A 135 -6.18 5.06 -27.21
CA GLU A 135 -6.48 6.43 -26.80
C GLU A 135 -7.93 6.81 -27.12
N LEU A 136 -8.45 6.46 -28.32
CA LEU A 136 -9.85 6.68 -28.61
C LEU A 136 -10.75 5.94 -27.60
N THR A 137 -10.49 4.67 -27.30
CA THR A 137 -11.32 3.91 -26.34
C THR A 137 -11.28 4.51 -24.92
N LYS A 138 -10.11 4.99 -24.50
CA LYS A 138 -9.94 5.70 -23.22
C LYS A 138 -10.78 6.97 -23.18
N GLN A 139 -10.75 7.77 -24.23
CA GLN A 139 -11.55 8.99 -24.36
C GLN A 139 -13.07 8.70 -24.46
N MET A 140 -13.46 7.53 -24.94
CA MET A 140 -14.84 7.04 -24.91
C MET A 140 -15.32 6.63 -23.51
N GLY A 141 -14.44 6.60 -22.51
CA GLY A 141 -14.76 6.21 -21.13
C GLY A 141 -14.38 4.77 -20.77
N VAL A 142 -13.64 4.05 -21.63
CA VAL A 142 -13.12 2.72 -21.28
C VAL A 142 -11.73 2.84 -20.66
N SER A 143 -11.68 2.87 -19.34
CA SER A 143 -10.43 2.93 -18.58
C SER A 143 -9.51 1.74 -18.92
N PRO A 144 -8.18 1.93 -18.98
CA PRO A 144 -7.23 0.81 -18.98
C PRO A 144 -7.49 -0.21 -17.85
N TRP A 145 -8.02 0.27 -16.73
CA TRP A 145 -8.29 -0.48 -15.51
C TRP A 145 -9.69 -1.13 -15.43
N TYR A 146 -10.48 -1.07 -16.52
CA TYR A 146 -11.83 -1.62 -16.53
C TYR A 146 -11.89 -3.10 -16.11
N TYR A 147 -10.87 -3.88 -16.49
CA TYR A 147 -10.78 -5.29 -16.13
C TYR A 147 -10.04 -5.51 -14.78
N TRP A 148 -8.85 -4.89 -14.61
CA TRP A 148 -7.98 -5.19 -13.49
C TRP A 148 -8.32 -4.45 -12.19
N ALA A 149 -9.11 -3.39 -12.24
CA ALA A 149 -9.59 -2.66 -11.06
C ALA A 149 -11.10 -2.40 -11.07
N ASP A 150 -11.84 -3.07 -11.97
CA ASP A 150 -13.30 -2.98 -12.07
C ASP A 150 -13.81 -1.53 -12.22
N VAL A 151 -13.07 -0.70 -12.96
CA VAL A 151 -13.54 0.64 -13.28
C VAL A 151 -14.80 0.53 -14.12
N PRO A 152 -15.91 1.15 -13.71
CA PRO A 152 -17.16 1.08 -14.44
C PRO A 152 -17.07 1.76 -15.80
N ILE A 153 -17.83 1.25 -16.76
CA ILE A 153 -17.98 1.86 -18.09
C ILE A 153 -19.39 2.46 -18.16
N GLU A 154 -19.46 3.78 -18.25
CA GLU A 154 -20.74 4.48 -18.39
C GLU A 154 -21.31 4.31 -19.80
N GLN A 155 -22.61 4.09 -19.92
CA GLN A 155 -23.30 3.99 -21.21
C GLN A 155 -23.85 5.35 -21.65
N HIS A 156 -23.61 5.67 -22.92
CA HIS A 156 -24.04 6.92 -23.55
C HIS A 156 -24.83 6.65 -24.82
N GLU A 157 -25.86 7.43 -25.08
CA GLU A 157 -26.72 7.27 -26.25
C GLU A 157 -26.01 7.59 -27.57
N ALA A 158 -25.02 8.47 -27.56
CA ALA A 158 -24.28 8.92 -28.71
C ALA A 158 -22.84 9.34 -28.38
N LEU A 159 -21.96 9.22 -29.34
CA LEU A 159 -20.56 9.62 -29.29
C LEU A 159 -20.25 10.64 -30.38
N TYR A 160 -19.52 11.68 -30.03
CA TYR A 160 -19.11 12.76 -30.91
C TYR A 160 -17.61 13.02 -30.77
N ILE A 161 -16.93 13.27 -31.87
CA ILE A 161 -15.50 13.64 -31.90
C ILE A 161 -15.40 15.12 -32.22
N LYS A 162 -14.76 15.90 -31.36
CA LYS A 162 -14.39 17.30 -31.69
C LYS A 162 -13.44 17.30 -32.88
N LYS A 163 -13.74 18.09 -33.92
CA LYS A 163 -12.86 18.16 -35.09
C LYS A 163 -11.50 18.74 -34.69
N GLY A 164 -10.42 18.07 -35.12
CA GLY A 164 -9.06 18.48 -34.76
C GLY A 164 -8.02 17.38 -35.02
N GLU A 165 -6.83 17.61 -34.52
CA GLU A 165 -5.70 16.68 -34.53
C GLU A 165 -5.19 16.43 -33.12
N TYR A 166 -5.04 15.17 -32.74
CA TYR A 166 -4.69 14.71 -31.39
C TYR A 166 -3.55 13.71 -31.43
N THR A 167 -2.54 13.89 -30.59
CA THR A 167 -1.37 13.03 -30.48
C THR A 167 -0.66 13.27 -29.16
N ASP A 168 -0.06 12.24 -28.57
CA ASP A 168 0.81 12.37 -27.38
C ASP A 168 2.31 12.35 -27.78
N GLY A 169 2.64 12.47 -29.06
CA GLY A 169 4.01 12.44 -29.54
C GLY A 169 4.63 11.05 -29.57
N GLU A 170 5.96 11.01 -29.52
CA GLU A 170 6.74 9.77 -29.37
C GLU A 170 7.03 9.52 -27.89
N PRO A 171 7.09 8.24 -27.43
CA PRO A 171 7.48 7.94 -26.07
C PRO A 171 8.93 8.34 -25.78
N SER A 172 9.16 8.88 -24.58
CA SER A 172 10.50 9.25 -24.11
C SER A 172 11.38 8.04 -23.80
N VAL A 173 10.78 6.96 -23.30
CA VAL A 173 11.45 5.68 -23.03
C VAL A 173 11.05 4.68 -24.09
N ARG A 174 12.06 4.05 -24.74
CA ARG A 174 11.81 3.15 -25.89
C ARG A 174 11.04 1.89 -25.52
N TYR A 175 11.46 1.18 -24.46
CA TYR A 175 10.83 -0.04 -23.99
C TYR A 175 10.25 0.20 -22.60
N ARG A 176 8.97 -0.03 -22.42
CA ARG A 176 8.19 0.31 -21.22
C ARG A 176 7.36 -0.89 -20.85
N GLY A 177 7.61 -1.46 -19.68
CA GLY A 177 6.91 -2.68 -19.37
C GLY A 177 6.95 -3.10 -17.91
N LEU A 178 6.39 -4.25 -17.68
CA LEU A 178 6.22 -4.86 -16.37
C LEU A 178 7.08 -6.11 -16.25
N PHE A 179 7.37 -6.47 -15.03
CA PHE A 179 7.82 -7.78 -14.64
C PHE A 179 6.81 -8.39 -13.67
N LEU A 180 6.15 -9.45 -14.11
CA LEU A 180 5.32 -10.29 -13.25
C LEU A 180 6.23 -11.28 -12.53
N ASN A 181 6.70 -10.93 -11.37
CA ASN A 181 7.59 -11.81 -10.63
C ASN A 181 6.87 -13.06 -10.10
N ASP A 182 5.62 -12.93 -9.68
CA ASP A 182 4.74 -13.96 -9.10
C ASP A 182 5.45 -14.86 -8.09
N GLU A 183 5.68 -14.30 -6.93
CA GLU A 183 6.31 -15.05 -5.83
C GLU A 183 5.33 -15.98 -5.09
N ALA A 184 4.16 -16.21 -5.64
CA ALA A 184 3.06 -16.93 -5.01
C ALA A 184 2.78 -16.45 -3.55
N PRO A 185 1.57 -16.60 -3.00
CA PRO A 185 0.48 -17.44 -3.49
C PRO A 185 -0.63 -16.70 -4.25
N CYS A 186 -0.61 -15.36 -4.35
CA CYS A 186 -1.78 -14.58 -4.75
C CYS A 186 -2.14 -14.75 -6.23
N LEU A 187 -1.31 -14.28 -7.14
CA LEU A 187 -1.58 -14.35 -8.57
C LEU A 187 -1.76 -15.81 -9.03
N THR A 188 -0.90 -16.71 -8.58
CA THR A 188 -0.98 -18.15 -8.89
C THR A 188 -2.34 -18.74 -8.50
N THR A 189 -2.83 -18.44 -7.28
CA THR A 189 -4.12 -18.95 -6.82
C THR A 189 -5.29 -18.34 -7.59
N TRP A 190 -5.25 -17.02 -7.84
CA TRP A 190 -6.28 -16.35 -8.62
C TRP A 190 -6.34 -16.89 -10.07
N VAL A 191 -5.20 -17.08 -10.72
CA VAL A 191 -5.11 -17.66 -12.07
C VAL A 191 -5.72 -19.06 -12.09
N LYS A 192 -5.39 -19.90 -11.10
CA LYS A 192 -5.99 -21.23 -10.98
C LYS A 192 -7.51 -21.17 -10.81
N ASN A 193 -8.00 -20.30 -9.96
CA ASN A 193 -9.43 -20.14 -9.70
C ASN A 193 -10.19 -19.61 -10.93
N THR A 194 -9.55 -18.72 -11.71
CA THR A 194 -10.17 -18.02 -12.83
C THR A 194 -10.04 -18.79 -14.15
N PHE A 195 -8.90 -19.37 -14.45
CA PHE A 195 -8.58 -19.99 -15.74
C PHE A 195 -8.46 -21.53 -15.65
N GLY A 196 -8.41 -22.10 -14.44
CA GLY A 196 -8.35 -23.56 -14.22
C GLY A 196 -6.97 -24.17 -14.45
N THR A 197 -5.91 -23.36 -14.57
CA THR A 197 -4.52 -23.81 -14.75
C THR A 197 -3.67 -23.45 -13.53
N ASN A 198 -2.56 -24.19 -13.31
CA ASN A 198 -1.60 -23.89 -12.26
C ASN A 198 -0.51 -22.91 -12.70
N TYR A 199 -0.64 -22.35 -13.90
CA TYR A 199 0.30 -21.40 -14.53
C TYR A 199 -0.47 -20.43 -15.42
N GLY A 200 0.15 -19.32 -15.78
CA GLY A 200 -0.41 -18.36 -16.72
C GLY A 200 -0.41 -18.91 -18.14
N ASP A 201 -1.60 -19.20 -18.68
CA ASP A 201 -1.78 -19.55 -20.07
C ASP A 201 -2.09 -18.31 -20.94
N HIS A 202 -2.22 -18.49 -22.25
CA HIS A 202 -2.48 -17.40 -23.21
C HIS A 202 -3.74 -16.58 -22.86
N ARG A 203 -4.77 -17.17 -22.23
CA ARG A 203 -6.00 -16.46 -21.85
C ARG A 203 -5.74 -15.45 -20.73
N PHE A 204 -4.88 -15.81 -19.77
CA PHE A 204 -4.41 -14.92 -18.72
C PHE A 204 -3.50 -13.83 -19.31
N TYR A 205 -2.49 -14.22 -20.08
CA TYR A 205 -1.55 -13.26 -20.67
C TYR A 205 -2.21 -12.29 -21.65
N GLU A 206 -3.26 -12.70 -22.37
CA GLU A 206 -4.03 -11.78 -23.20
C GLU A 206 -4.61 -10.61 -22.39
N LYS A 207 -5.05 -10.84 -21.14
CA LYS A 207 -5.52 -9.76 -20.25
C LYS A 207 -4.39 -8.86 -19.76
N VAL A 208 -3.21 -9.43 -19.53
CA VAL A 208 -2.00 -8.67 -19.15
C VAL A 208 -1.51 -7.82 -20.33
N PHE A 209 -1.43 -8.40 -21.51
CA PHE A 209 -1.00 -7.71 -22.72
C PHE A 209 -1.96 -6.56 -23.09
N GLU A 210 -3.26 -6.79 -22.98
CA GLU A 210 -4.25 -5.74 -23.18
C GLU A 210 -4.03 -4.56 -22.22
N LEU A 211 -3.80 -4.82 -20.93
CA LEU A 211 -3.51 -3.77 -19.94
C LEU A 211 -2.25 -2.97 -20.33
N ILE A 212 -1.16 -3.67 -20.64
CA ILE A 212 0.11 -3.04 -21.03
C ILE A 212 -0.10 -2.11 -22.23
N LEU A 213 -0.78 -2.58 -23.26
CA LEU A 213 -1.03 -1.80 -24.48
C LEU A 213 -1.98 -0.61 -24.24
N ARG A 214 -3.01 -0.77 -23.42
CA ARG A 214 -3.91 0.33 -23.02
C ARG A 214 -3.18 1.41 -22.20
N LEU A 215 -2.14 1.03 -21.46
CA LEU A 215 -1.25 1.92 -20.75
C LEU A 215 -0.10 2.46 -21.62
N LYS A 216 -0.12 2.21 -22.93
CA LYS A 216 0.94 2.56 -23.89
C LYS A 216 2.30 1.97 -23.53
N GLY A 217 2.31 0.87 -22.79
CA GLY A 217 3.46 -0.02 -22.61
C GLY A 217 3.65 -0.94 -23.81
N ASN A 218 4.81 -1.56 -23.93
CA ASN A 218 5.13 -2.42 -25.06
C ASN A 218 5.95 -3.66 -24.71
N PHE A 219 6.25 -3.89 -23.40
CA PHE A 219 7.21 -4.91 -22.97
C PHE A 219 6.71 -5.70 -21.75
N LEU A 220 7.04 -6.99 -21.69
CA LEU A 220 6.80 -7.85 -20.53
C LEU A 220 7.95 -8.82 -20.27
N TRP A 221 8.37 -8.92 -19.01
CA TRP A 221 8.96 -10.11 -18.43
C TRP A 221 7.84 -10.93 -17.75
N PRO A 222 7.59 -12.18 -18.20
CA PRO A 222 6.50 -12.99 -17.67
C PRO A 222 6.82 -13.55 -16.29
N ALA A 223 5.81 -14.06 -15.60
CA ALA A 223 5.95 -14.76 -14.34
C ALA A 223 6.93 -15.94 -14.44
N MET A 224 7.77 -16.09 -13.43
CA MET A 224 8.90 -17.04 -13.48
C MET A 224 8.94 -18.07 -12.34
N TRP A 225 8.44 -17.73 -11.17
CA TRP A 225 8.47 -18.65 -10.02
C TRP A 225 7.39 -19.72 -10.15
N GLY A 226 7.86 -20.96 -10.45
CA GLY A 226 6.96 -22.06 -10.73
C GLY A 226 6.39 -22.11 -12.15
N TRP A 227 6.54 -21.04 -12.95
CA TRP A 227 6.01 -20.90 -14.30
C TRP A 227 7.12 -20.92 -15.36
N ALA A 228 6.77 -21.38 -16.57
CA ALA A 228 7.64 -21.34 -17.73
C ALA A 228 6.84 -20.85 -18.95
N PHE A 229 6.75 -19.55 -19.15
CA PHE A 229 5.92 -18.88 -20.15
C PHE A 229 5.90 -19.58 -21.52
N TYR A 230 7.09 -19.93 -22.01
CA TYR A 230 7.24 -20.53 -23.34
C TYR A 230 6.92 -22.03 -23.39
N ALA A 231 7.06 -22.74 -22.26
CA ALA A 231 6.93 -24.19 -22.20
C ALA A 231 5.57 -24.64 -21.65
N ASP A 232 4.95 -23.84 -20.79
CA ASP A 232 3.66 -24.17 -20.16
C ASP A 232 2.50 -24.06 -21.14
N ASP A 233 2.56 -23.07 -22.04
CA ASP A 233 1.59 -22.89 -23.11
C ASP A 233 2.26 -22.30 -24.36
N PRO A 234 2.37 -23.08 -25.47
CA PRO A 234 2.95 -22.58 -26.72
C PRO A 234 2.21 -21.40 -27.35
N GLU A 235 0.92 -21.22 -27.07
CA GLU A 235 0.14 -20.08 -27.57
C GLU A 235 0.54 -18.75 -26.90
N ASN A 236 1.22 -18.77 -25.75
CA ASN A 236 1.66 -17.56 -25.04
C ASN A 236 2.49 -16.64 -25.94
N LEU A 237 3.54 -17.18 -26.57
CA LEU A 237 4.41 -16.41 -27.46
C LEU A 237 3.65 -15.91 -28.70
N LYS A 238 2.79 -16.75 -29.27
CA LYS A 238 2.00 -16.41 -30.44
C LYS A 238 1.05 -15.25 -30.13
N VAL A 239 0.35 -15.31 -29.00
CA VAL A 239 -0.57 -14.22 -28.59
C VAL A 239 0.19 -12.94 -28.30
N ALA A 240 1.38 -13.01 -27.68
CA ALA A 240 2.24 -11.84 -27.46
C ALA A 240 2.60 -11.15 -28.79
N ASP A 241 3.10 -11.90 -29.77
CA ASP A 241 3.46 -11.37 -31.08
C ASP A 241 2.22 -10.84 -31.84
N GLU A 242 1.12 -11.59 -31.82
CA GLU A 242 -0.15 -11.16 -32.43
C GLU A 242 -0.73 -9.89 -31.80
N MET A 243 -0.51 -9.64 -30.53
CA MET A 243 -0.90 -8.39 -29.85
C MET A 243 0.14 -7.28 -29.96
N GLY A 244 1.35 -7.60 -30.41
CA GLY A 244 2.45 -6.66 -30.60
C GLY A 244 3.22 -6.32 -29.31
N VAL A 245 3.12 -7.15 -28.28
CA VAL A 245 3.90 -7.02 -27.04
C VAL A 245 5.26 -7.68 -27.23
N ILE A 246 6.31 -6.97 -26.86
CA ILE A 246 7.69 -7.42 -26.88
C ILE A 246 7.92 -8.26 -25.64
N MET A 247 8.38 -9.48 -25.80
CA MET A 247 8.73 -10.35 -24.69
C MET A 247 10.23 -10.29 -24.38
N GLY A 248 10.56 -10.55 -23.16
CA GLY A 248 11.89 -10.88 -22.70
C GLY A 248 11.81 -11.90 -21.61
N THR A 249 12.94 -12.28 -21.05
CA THR A 249 13.05 -13.10 -19.85
C THR A 249 13.83 -12.35 -18.79
N SER A 250 13.60 -12.65 -17.52
CA SER A 250 14.15 -11.86 -16.41
C SER A 250 15.68 -11.86 -16.36
N HIS A 251 16.22 -11.08 -15.45
CA HIS A 251 17.65 -10.87 -15.25
C HIS A 251 18.48 -12.15 -15.00
N HIS A 252 17.88 -13.24 -14.53
CA HIS A 252 18.57 -14.53 -14.33
C HIS A 252 18.10 -15.64 -15.29
N GLU A 253 17.31 -15.30 -16.29
CA GLU A 253 16.76 -16.22 -17.29
C GLU A 253 17.33 -15.90 -18.69
N PRO A 254 18.59 -16.23 -18.97
CA PRO A 254 19.22 -15.83 -20.22
C PRO A 254 18.70 -16.61 -21.43
N MET A 255 18.89 -15.98 -22.62
CA MET A 255 18.72 -16.60 -23.93
C MET A 255 17.29 -17.03 -24.22
N ALA A 256 16.29 -16.20 -23.82
CA ALA A 256 14.86 -16.46 -24.01
C ALA A 256 14.42 -17.84 -23.44
N ARG A 257 14.98 -18.23 -22.32
CA ARG A 257 14.63 -19.47 -21.59
C ARG A 257 14.13 -19.12 -20.22
N ASN A 258 13.01 -19.74 -19.83
CA ASN A 258 12.57 -19.64 -18.45
C ASN A 258 13.38 -20.58 -17.55
N HIS A 259 13.79 -20.12 -16.38
CA HIS A 259 14.55 -20.95 -15.44
C HIS A 259 13.82 -22.23 -15.07
N GLN A 260 12.50 -22.20 -15.01
CA GLN A 260 11.67 -23.38 -14.72
C GLN A 260 11.76 -24.46 -15.81
N GLU A 261 12.08 -24.13 -17.06
CA GLU A 261 12.34 -25.14 -18.09
C GLU A 261 13.59 -25.96 -17.76
N TYR A 262 14.61 -25.30 -17.21
CA TYR A 262 15.79 -25.96 -16.70
C TYR A 262 15.48 -26.71 -15.41
N ALA A 263 14.89 -26.06 -14.42
CA ALA A 263 14.67 -26.60 -13.07
C ALA A 263 13.83 -27.89 -13.07
N ARG A 264 12.81 -27.96 -13.93
CA ARG A 264 11.96 -29.14 -14.11
C ARG A 264 12.63 -30.27 -14.88
N ASN A 265 13.75 -30.03 -15.59
CA ASN A 265 14.42 -30.97 -16.47
C ASN A 265 15.94 -31.06 -16.18
N ARG A 266 16.35 -30.98 -14.91
CA ARG A 266 17.76 -31.00 -14.49
C ARG A 266 18.50 -32.26 -14.96
N ASN A 267 17.83 -33.40 -15.02
CA ASN A 267 18.36 -34.66 -15.54
C ASN A 267 18.69 -34.63 -17.06
N LYS A 268 17.97 -33.81 -17.85
CA LYS A 268 18.25 -33.55 -19.27
C LYS A 268 19.40 -32.58 -19.46
N TRP A 269 19.42 -31.50 -18.64
CA TRP A 269 20.30 -30.34 -18.86
C TRP A 269 21.58 -30.38 -18.00
N GLY A 270 21.65 -31.20 -16.95
CA GLY A 270 22.78 -31.28 -16.05
C GLY A 270 22.89 -30.12 -15.07
N ALA A 271 24.11 -29.82 -14.60
CA ALA A 271 24.35 -28.76 -13.63
C ALA A 271 24.23 -27.36 -14.28
N TRP A 272 23.65 -26.38 -13.50
CA TRP A 272 23.67 -24.97 -13.89
C TRP A 272 25.03 -24.36 -13.57
N ASN A 273 26.05 -24.87 -14.26
CA ASN A 273 27.44 -24.44 -14.11
C ASN A 273 28.13 -24.45 -15.47
N TYR A 274 28.45 -23.25 -15.95
CA TYR A 274 28.97 -23.08 -17.30
C TYR A 274 30.40 -23.61 -17.48
N GLN A 275 31.20 -23.66 -16.40
CA GLN A 275 32.56 -24.24 -16.46
C GLN A 275 32.54 -25.75 -16.68
N THR A 276 31.58 -26.44 -16.09
CA THR A 276 31.53 -27.93 -16.11
C THR A 276 30.48 -28.51 -17.07
N ASN A 277 29.51 -27.68 -17.52
CA ASN A 277 28.37 -28.13 -18.32
C ASN A 277 28.06 -27.24 -19.53
N LYS A 278 29.07 -26.61 -20.10
CA LYS A 278 28.96 -25.65 -21.20
C LYS A 278 28.14 -26.16 -22.39
N GLU A 279 28.41 -27.38 -22.88
CA GLU A 279 27.77 -27.93 -24.08
C GLU A 279 26.24 -28.07 -23.93
N ASN A 280 25.76 -28.57 -22.77
CA ASN A 280 24.33 -28.68 -22.52
C ASN A 280 23.69 -27.30 -22.34
N LEU A 281 24.34 -26.36 -21.67
CA LEU A 281 23.85 -24.99 -21.52
C LEU A 281 23.84 -24.25 -22.85
N ASP A 282 24.85 -24.39 -23.70
CA ASP A 282 24.84 -23.83 -25.07
C ASP A 282 23.67 -24.38 -25.90
N ARG A 283 23.37 -25.69 -25.78
CA ARG A 283 22.20 -26.30 -26.43
C ARG A 283 20.89 -25.76 -25.85
N PHE A 284 20.80 -25.64 -24.53
CA PHE A 284 19.65 -25.04 -23.85
C PHE A 284 19.39 -23.60 -24.32
N PHE A 285 20.41 -22.78 -24.40
CA PHE A 285 20.35 -21.42 -24.90
C PHE A 285 19.95 -21.35 -26.38
N ARG A 286 20.49 -22.23 -27.19
CA ARG A 286 20.17 -22.31 -28.62
C ARG A 286 18.68 -22.56 -28.87
N GLU A 287 18.09 -23.53 -28.16
CA GLU A 287 16.66 -23.83 -28.29
C GLU A 287 15.78 -22.61 -27.95
N GLY A 288 16.19 -21.76 -27.01
CA GLY A 288 15.49 -20.52 -26.68
C GLY A 288 15.51 -19.50 -27.82
N ILE A 289 16.67 -19.27 -28.43
CA ILE A 289 16.79 -18.35 -29.58
C ILE A 289 16.06 -18.87 -30.81
N GLU A 290 16.04 -20.18 -31.03
CA GLU A 290 15.33 -20.80 -32.17
C GLU A 290 13.82 -20.50 -32.11
N ARG A 291 13.19 -20.58 -30.94
CA ARG A 291 11.75 -20.35 -30.81
C ARG A 291 11.33 -18.87 -30.90
N MET A 292 12.22 -17.93 -30.50
CA MET A 292 11.91 -16.50 -30.61
C MET A 292 12.23 -15.92 -32.00
N LYS A 293 12.78 -16.72 -32.90
CA LYS A 293 13.19 -16.26 -34.22
C LYS A 293 12.03 -15.67 -35.00
N GLY A 294 12.16 -14.42 -35.40
CA GLY A 294 11.16 -13.68 -36.17
C GLY A 294 10.25 -12.77 -35.35
N THR A 295 10.38 -12.77 -34.03
CA THR A 295 9.71 -11.82 -33.15
C THR A 295 10.54 -10.55 -32.94
N ASP A 296 9.93 -9.52 -32.28
CA ASP A 296 10.62 -8.31 -31.84
C ASP A 296 11.27 -8.45 -30.44
N ASP A 297 11.32 -9.66 -29.88
CA ASP A 297 11.69 -9.96 -28.50
C ASP A 297 13.11 -9.52 -28.15
N ILE A 298 13.35 -9.27 -26.86
CA ILE A 298 14.63 -8.82 -26.33
C ILE A 298 15.29 -9.95 -25.58
N VAL A 299 16.55 -10.25 -25.91
CA VAL A 299 17.30 -11.35 -25.32
C VAL A 299 18.08 -10.87 -24.12
N THR A 300 17.80 -11.45 -22.96
CA THR A 300 18.67 -11.31 -21.77
C THR A 300 19.92 -12.13 -21.97
N ILE A 301 21.09 -11.53 -21.76
CA ILE A 301 22.40 -12.17 -21.83
C ILE A 301 23.12 -12.12 -20.48
N GLY A 302 24.19 -12.88 -20.34
CA GLY A 302 24.88 -13.12 -19.08
C GLY A 302 24.33 -14.36 -18.39
N MET A 303 24.68 -14.55 -17.14
CA MET A 303 24.21 -15.68 -16.33
C MET A 303 24.36 -15.33 -14.85
N ARG A 304 23.44 -15.77 -14.03
CA ARG A 304 23.53 -15.82 -12.58
C ARG A 304 23.60 -17.28 -12.11
N GLY A 305 23.75 -17.51 -10.82
CA GLY A 305 23.71 -18.84 -10.22
C GLY A 305 22.31 -19.48 -10.34
N ASP A 306 22.21 -20.74 -9.98
CA ASP A 306 20.96 -21.50 -9.99
C ASP A 306 19.96 -20.92 -8.98
N GLY A 307 18.73 -20.67 -9.38
CA GLY A 307 17.69 -20.16 -8.50
C GLY A 307 17.85 -18.68 -8.10
N ASP A 308 18.40 -17.85 -9.00
CA ASP A 308 18.62 -16.41 -8.77
C ASP A 308 19.68 -16.08 -7.68
N GLU A 309 20.59 -17.01 -7.43
CA GLU A 309 21.71 -16.83 -6.52
C GLU A 309 22.94 -16.27 -7.24
N ALA A 310 23.94 -15.85 -6.47
CA ALA A 310 25.23 -15.47 -7.03
C ALA A 310 25.93 -16.69 -7.66
N MET A 311 26.56 -16.50 -8.83
CA MET A 311 27.24 -17.57 -9.54
C MET A 311 28.53 -18.03 -8.83
N SER A 312 29.17 -17.14 -8.07
CA SER A 312 30.39 -17.38 -7.31
C SER A 312 30.53 -16.36 -6.16
N GLU A 313 31.38 -16.65 -5.18
CA GLU A 313 31.64 -15.73 -4.05
C GLU A 313 32.37 -14.45 -4.49
N THR A 314 33.09 -14.48 -5.61
CA THR A 314 33.81 -13.35 -6.18
C THR A 314 33.47 -13.18 -7.66
N ALA A 315 33.56 -11.94 -8.18
CA ALA A 315 33.24 -11.64 -9.56
C ALA A 315 34.27 -12.30 -10.54
N ASP A 316 33.93 -13.46 -11.12
CA ASP A 316 34.71 -14.09 -12.21
C ASP A 316 34.38 -13.44 -13.54
N THR A 317 35.03 -12.29 -13.82
CA THR A 317 34.81 -11.50 -15.04
C THR A 317 35.15 -12.27 -16.31
N LYS A 318 36.18 -13.11 -16.28
CA LYS A 318 36.61 -13.91 -17.44
C LYS A 318 35.61 -15.00 -17.82
N LEU A 319 35.01 -15.63 -16.83
CA LEU A 319 33.95 -16.59 -17.06
C LEU A 319 32.72 -15.91 -17.67
N MET A 320 32.33 -14.76 -17.13
CA MET A 320 31.18 -14.00 -17.62
C MET A 320 31.42 -13.50 -19.07
N GLU A 321 32.60 -13.02 -19.41
CA GLU A 321 32.95 -12.68 -20.79
C GLU A 321 32.81 -13.87 -21.73
N THR A 322 33.32 -15.04 -21.32
CA THR A 322 33.22 -16.27 -22.11
C THR A 322 31.76 -16.68 -22.35
N ILE A 323 30.89 -16.55 -21.31
CA ILE A 323 29.45 -16.83 -21.42
C ILE A 323 28.80 -15.89 -22.43
N ILE A 324 29.00 -14.59 -22.27
CA ILE A 324 28.41 -13.55 -23.15
C ILE A 324 28.85 -13.75 -24.61
N ASP A 325 30.14 -13.99 -24.86
CA ASP A 325 30.66 -14.22 -26.21
C ASP A 325 29.99 -15.46 -26.86
N ASN A 326 29.85 -16.55 -26.13
CA ASN A 326 29.18 -17.74 -26.63
C ASN A 326 27.69 -17.53 -26.87
N GLN A 327 27.01 -16.81 -25.98
CA GLN A 327 25.60 -16.45 -26.17
C GLN A 327 25.41 -15.61 -27.45
N ARG A 328 26.23 -14.61 -27.66
CA ARG A 328 26.20 -13.78 -28.88
C ARG A 328 26.54 -14.58 -30.14
N ARG A 329 27.48 -15.55 -30.05
CA ARG A 329 27.76 -16.48 -31.15
C ARG A 329 26.50 -17.33 -31.48
N ILE A 330 25.83 -17.88 -30.49
CA ILE A 330 24.56 -18.64 -30.65
C ILE A 330 23.49 -17.76 -31.32
N ILE A 331 23.31 -16.52 -30.86
CA ILE A 331 22.36 -15.58 -31.48
C ILE A 331 22.66 -15.41 -32.98
N LYS A 332 23.91 -15.15 -33.32
CA LYS A 332 24.33 -15.00 -34.72
C LYS A 332 24.06 -16.26 -35.56
N GLU A 333 24.45 -17.42 -35.05
CA GLU A 333 24.26 -18.70 -35.74
C GLU A 333 22.79 -19.02 -35.98
N VAL A 334 21.94 -18.86 -34.98
CA VAL A 334 20.51 -19.20 -35.08
C VAL A 334 19.75 -18.20 -35.95
N THR A 335 19.99 -16.90 -35.76
CA THR A 335 19.27 -15.87 -36.51
C THR A 335 19.78 -15.67 -37.93
N GLY A 336 21.01 -16.10 -38.23
CA GLY A 336 21.68 -15.85 -39.50
C GLY A 336 22.07 -14.38 -39.71
N LYS A 337 22.01 -13.57 -38.66
CA LYS A 337 22.32 -12.13 -38.67
C LYS A 337 23.42 -11.82 -37.66
N PRO A 338 24.21 -10.75 -37.83
CA PRO A 338 25.10 -10.29 -36.78
C PRO A 338 24.36 -10.10 -35.46
N ALA A 339 24.99 -10.42 -34.31
CA ALA A 339 24.34 -10.41 -32.99
C ALA A 339 23.74 -9.04 -32.63
N GLU A 340 24.39 -7.95 -33.09
CA GLU A 340 23.93 -6.56 -32.88
C GLU A 340 22.58 -6.24 -33.59
N LYS A 341 22.08 -7.11 -34.43
CA LYS A 341 20.78 -6.99 -35.09
C LYS A 341 19.63 -7.59 -34.25
N THR A 342 19.96 -8.30 -33.19
CA THR A 342 19.02 -8.78 -32.17
C THR A 342 19.21 -7.93 -30.92
N THR A 343 18.15 -7.30 -30.44
CA THR A 343 18.21 -6.48 -29.24
C THR A 343 18.57 -7.34 -28.02
N GLN A 344 19.59 -6.97 -27.29
CA GLN A 344 20.10 -7.68 -26.14
C GLN A 344 20.15 -6.78 -24.92
N VAL A 345 19.94 -7.36 -23.75
CA VAL A 345 20.01 -6.66 -22.46
C VAL A 345 20.87 -7.45 -21.47
N TRP A 346 21.73 -6.75 -20.75
CA TRP A 346 22.49 -7.28 -19.62
C TRP A 346 22.09 -6.52 -18.35
N ALA A 347 21.52 -7.23 -17.36
CA ALA A 347 21.01 -6.64 -16.14
C ALA A 347 22.09 -6.63 -15.04
N LEU A 348 22.39 -5.46 -14.51
CA LEU A 348 23.30 -5.24 -13.38
C LEU A 348 22.52 -5.38 -12.05
N TYR A 349 21.96 -6.55 -11.81
CA TYR A 349 21.19 -6.83 -10.59
C TYR A 349 22.09 -7.44 -9.51
N LYS A 350 21.97 -6.92 -8.28
CA LYS A 350 22.76 -7.37 -7.11
C LYS A 350 24.26 -7.46 -7.44
N GLU A 351 24.88 -8.63 -7.24
CA GLU A 351 26.30 -8.89 -7.47
C GLU A 351 26.74 -8.72 -8.93
N VAL A 352 25.82 -8.74 -9.89
CA VAL A 352 26.19 -8.53 -11.30
C VAL A 352 26.70 -7.11 -11.53
N GLN A 353 26.30 -6.15 -10.72
CA GLN A 353 26.88 -4.81 -10.75
C GLN A 353 28.38 -4.84 -10.40
N ASP A 354 28.81 -5.71 -9.49
CA ASP A 354 30.22 -5.82 -9.08
C ASP A 354 31.10 -6.27 -10.24
N TYR A 355 30.60 -7.11 -11.16
CA TYR A 355 31.33 -7.44 -12.41
C TYR A 355 31.56 -6.19 -13.27
N TYR A 356 30.54 -5.34 -13.40
CA TYR A 356 30.68 -4.10 -14.16
C TYR A 356 31.67 -3.13 -13.48
N ASP A 357 31.57 -2.98 -12.17
CA ASP A 357 32.41 -2.10 -11.37
C ASP A 357 33.87 -2.62 -11.31
N ALA A 358 34.08 -3.96 -11.38
CA ALA A 358 35.40 -4.59 -11.56
C ALA A 358 35.97 -4.45 -12.98
N GLY A 359 35.29 -3.77 -13.89
CA GLY A 359 35.79 -3.44 -15.22
C GLY A 359 35.27 -4.31 -16.36
N LEU A 360 34.43 -5.32 -16.11
CA LEU A 360 33.75 -6.07 -17.17
C LEU A 360 32.93 -5.13 -18.05
N ARG A 361 33.09 -5.24 -19.37
CA ARG A 361 32.27 -4.46 -20.32
C ARG A 361 31.70 -5.39 -21.40
N VAL A 362 30.42 -5.18 -21.68
CA VAL A 362 29.73 -5.85 -22.78
C VAL A 362 29.84 -4.97 -24.05
N PRO A 363 29.68 -5.55 -25.26
CA PRO A 363 29.71 -4.78 -26.51
C PRO A 363 28.73 -3.58 -26.48
N ASP A 364 29.11 -2.52 -27.20
CA ASP A 364 28.44 -1.22 -27.17
C ASP A 364 26.97 -1.26 -27.63
N ASP A 365 26.57 -2.26 -28.41
CA ASP A 365 25.23 -2.49 -28.90
C ASP A 365 24.29 -3.16 -27.84
N VAL A 366 24.86 -3.76 -26.80
CA VAL A 366 24.10 -4.38 -25.72
C VAL A 366 23.57 -3.30 -24.79
N MET A 367 22.28 -3.33 -24.50
CA MET A 367 21.64 -2.46 -23.51
C MET A 367 22.09 -2.86 -22.10
N ILE A 368 22.45 -1.89 -21.28
CA ILE A 368 22.70 -2.12 -19.85
C ILE A 368 21.45 -1.73 -19.06
N LEU A 369 20.97 -2.65 -18.25
CA LEU A 369 19.85 -2.46 -17.35
C LEU A 369 20.39 -2.37 -15.93
N ILE A 370 20.35 -1.18 -15.33
CA ILE A 370 20.64 -1.02 -13.90
C ILE A 370 19.42 -1.42 -13.05
N SER A 371 19.62 -1.62 -11.78
CA SER A 371 18.53 -1.84 -10.82
C SER A 371 18.55 -0.79 -9.70
N ASP A 372 17.41 -0.63 -9.04
CA ASP A 372 17.36 -0.01 -7.72
C ASP A 372 17.93 -0.95 -6.64
N ASP A 373 17.85 -0.52 -5.39
CA ASP A 373 18.25 -1.32 -4.22
C ASP A 373 17.17 -2.32 -3.75
N ASN A 374 16.14 -2.57 -4.55
CA ASN A 374 14.90 -3.32 -4.29
C ASN A 374 13.87 -2.56 -3.42
N TRP A 375 14.15 -1.32 -3.04
CA TRP A 375 13.30 -0.48 -2.20
C TRP A 375 12.96 0.87 -2.83
N GLY A 376 13.29 1.02 -4.12
CA GLY A 376 12.98 2.20 -4.92
C GLY A 376 14.11 3.23 -5.02
N ASP A 377 15.32 2.96 -4.51
CA ASP A 377 16.45 3.87 -4.59
C ASP A 377 17.48 3.40 -5.63
N ILE A 378 17.81 4.26 -6.61
CA ILE A 378 18.71 3.93 -7.70
C ILE A 378 20.15 3.78 -7.20
N ARG A 379 20.73 2.61 -7.44
CA ARG A 379 22.09 2.26 -6.98
C ARG A 379 23.20 2.93 -7.77
N ARG A 380 22.97 3.21 -9.05
CA ARG A 380 23.97 3.71 -9.99
C ARG A 380 23.33 4.46 -11.15
N VAL A 381 24.01 5.44 -11.67
CA VAL A 381 23.68 6.11 -12.95
C VAL A 381 24.88 6.07 -13.87
N PRO A 382 24.69 6.13 -15.21
CA PRO A 382 25.80 6.19 -16.15
C PRO A 382 26.55 7.50 -16.04
N THR A 383 27.89 7.45 -16.12
CA THR A 383 28.75 8.62 -16.25
C THR A 383 28.49 9.34 -17.58
N ALA A 384 28.97 10.57 -17.72
CA ALA A 384 28.79 11.34 -18.94
C ALA A 384 29.35 10.62 -20.19
N THR A 385 30.44 9.87 -20.06
CA THR A 385 31.05 9.08 -21.14
C THR A 385 30.27 7.81 -21.46
N GLU A 386 29.67 7.16 -20.42
CA GLU A 386 28.91 5.94 -20.60
C GLU A 386 27.57 6.20 -21.29
N ARG A 387 26.99 7.42 -21.17
CA ARG A 387 25.69 7.78 -21.76
C ARG A 387 25.65 7.66 -23.30
N SER A 388 26.80 7.73 -23.97
CA SER A 388 26.89 7.65 -25.45
C SER A 388 26.75 6.23 -25.99
N ARG A 389 26.58 5.22 -25.15
CA ARG A 389 26.46 3.81 -25.51
C ARG A 389 25.29 3.59 -26.50
N LYS A 390 25.52 2.86 -27.61
CA LYS A 390 24.50 2.60 -28.66
C LYS A 390 23.32 1.75 -28.14
N GLY A 391 23.60 0.74 -27.34
CA GLY A 391 22.59 -0.08 -26.71
C GLY A 391 21.70 0.73 -25.75
N GLY A 392 22.24 1.81 -25.18
CA GLY A 392 21.56 2.66 -24.21
C GLY A 392 21.50 2.05 -22.82
N TRP A 393 20.77 2.74 -21.95
CA TRP A 393 20.60 2.40 -20.54
C TRP A 393 19.13 2.22 -20.18
N GLY A 394 18.85 1.25 -19.34
CA GLY A 394 17.53 1.01 -18.76
C GLY A 394 17.58 0.87 -17.24
N ILE A 395 16.40 0.84 -16.63
CA ILE A 395 16.21 0.58 -15.20
C ILE A 395 15.24 -0.56 -14.96
N TYR A 396 15.54 -1.38 -13.99
CA TYR A 396 14.71 -2.38 -13.37
C TYR A 396 14.35 -1.86 -11.97
N TYR A 397 13.10 -1.42 -11.79
CA TYR A 397 12.59 -0.73 -10.61
C TYR A 397 11.58 -1.60 -9.86
N HIS A 398 11.60 -1.56 -8.52
CA HIS A 398 10.76 -2.41 -7.68
C HIS A 398 9.65 -1.63 -6.98
N VAL A 399 8.42 -2.16 -7.00
CA VAL A 399 7.32 -1.83 -6.08
C VAL A 399 6.87 -3.05 -5.27
N ASP A 400 7.42 -4.20 -5.58
CA ASP A 400 7.32 -5.47 -4.87
C ASP A 400 8.72 -6.09 -4.74
N TYR A 401 9.02 -6.77 -3.65
CA TYR A 401 10.33 -7.39 -3.44
C TYR A 401 10.24 -8.62 -2.54
N VAL A 402 10.93 -9.67 -2.94
CA VAL A 402 11.15 -10.88 -2.14
C VAL A 402 12.63 -11.01 -1.77
N GLY A 403 12.94 -10.78 -0.51
CA GLY A 403 14.33 -10.85 -0.02
C GLY A 403 14.53 -10.17 1.33
N ALA A 404 15.82 -10.09 1.74
CA ALA A 404 16.21 -9.42 2.97
C ALA A 404 16.17 -7.89 2.82
N PRO A 405 15.87 -7.13 3.89
CA PRO A 405 15.66 -7.59 5.26
C PRO A 405 14.30 -8.25 5.49
N ARG A 406 13.30 -7.98 4.63
CA ARG A 406 11.95 -8.56 4.68
C ARG A 406 11.26 -8.49 3.31
N ASN A 407 10.42 -9.48 3.01
CA ASN A 407 9.52 -9.40 1.87
C ASN A 407 8.61 -8.18 1.93
N THR A 408 8.22 -7.67 0.76
CA THR A 408 7.21 -6.62 0.57
C THR A 408 6.30 -7.07 -0.56
N LYS A 409 5.25 -7.85 -0.25
CA LYS A 409 4.39 -8.56 -1.21
C LYS A 409 2.89 -8.34 -0.99
N TRP A 410 2.49 -7.77 0.13
CA TRP A 410 1.07 -7.78 0.52
C TRP A 410 0.30 -6.56 0.00
N LEU A 411 0.80 -5.35 0.31
CA LEU A 411 0.18 -4.09 -0.07
C LEU A 411 1.18 -3.20 -0.81
N ASN A 412 0.67 -2.20 -1.54
CA ASN A 412 1.50 -1.17 -2.13
C ASN A 412 2.11 -0.27 -1.04
N VAL A 413 3.42 -0.31 -0.88
CA VAL A 413 4.17 0.53 0.07
C VAL A 413 4.90 1.69 -0.60
N THR A 414 4.76 1.86 -1.90
CA THR A 414 5.51 2.85 -2.69
C THR A 414 4.92 4.24 -2.51
N GLN A 415 5.77 5.20 -2.13
CA GLN A 415 5.40 6.61 -2.15
C GLN A 415 5.42 7.13 -3.60
N THR A 416 4.33 7.80 -4.00
CA THR A 416 4.22 8.47 -5.30
C THR A 416 5.40 9.40 -5.57
N GLN A 417 5.81 10.17 -4.57
CA GLN A 417 6.91 11.15 -4.67
C GLN A 417 8.28 10.52 -4.80
N GLN A 418 8.54 9.39 -4.14
CA GLN A 418 9.78 8.64 -4.28
C GLN A 418 9.91 8.07 -5.69
N MET A 419 8.87 7.43 -6.20
CA MET A 419 8.87 6.92 -7.58
C MET A 419 9.12 8.05 -8.59
N PHE A 420 8.44 9.17 -8.45
CA PHE A 420 8.64 10.34 -9.30
C PHE A 420 10.08 10.87 -9.24
N GLU A 421 10.63 11.06 -8.04
CA GLU A 421 11.97 11.60 -7.83
C GLU A 421 13.03 10.69 -8.45
N GLN A 422 12.99 9.39 -8.16
CA GLN A 422 13.97 8.41 -8.62
C GLN A 422 13.91 8.17 -10.13
N LEU A 423 12.69 8.09 -10.70
CA LEU A 423 12.54 7.92 -12.14
C LEU A 423 12.92 9.18 -12.93
N SER A 424 12.69 10.38 -12.37
CA SER A 424 13.14 11.64 -12.94
C SER A 424 14.68 11.72 -12.95
N LEU A 425 15.32 11.34 -11.82
CA LEU A 425 16.76 11.20 -11.71
C LEU A 425 17.31 10.22 -12.76
N ALA A 426 16.70 9.04 -12.90
CA ALA A 426 17.10 8.07 -13.91
C ALA A 426 17.07 8.67 -15.32
N TYR A 427 15.96 9.30 -15.67
CA TYR A 427 15.77 9.91 -16.99
C TYR A 427 16.80 11.01 -17.28
N ASP A 428 17.03 11.90 -16.32
CA ASP A 428 17.98 13.03 -16.47
C ASP A 428 19.43 12.55 -16.63
N PHE A 429 19.76 11.41 -16.05
CA PHE A 429 21.08 10.77 -16.27
C PHE A 429 21.16 9.88 -17.52
N GLY A 430 20.14 9.91 -18.40
CA GLY A 430 20.19 9.24 -19.70
C GLY A 430 19.72 7.78 -19.68
N ILE A 431 19.01 7.35 -18.64
CA ILE A 431 18.40 6.02 -18.55
C ILE A 431 17.04 6.08 -19.25
N GLN A 432 17.07 5.99 -20.59
CA GLN A 432 15.93 6.27 -21.46
C GLN A 432 15.60 5.12 -22.42
N ARG A 433 16.39 4.02 -22.37
CA ARG A 433 16.22 2.94 -23.35
C ARG A 433 15.13 1.95 -22.93
N MET A 434 15.11 1.55 -21.66
CA MET A 434 14.16 0.58 -21.12
C MET A 434 13.81 0.89 -19.68
N TRP A 435 12.53 0.86 -19.36
CA TRP A 435 12.03 0.91 -18.00
C TRP A 435 11.16 -0.31 -17.73
N ILE A 436 11.51 -1.10 -16.72
CA ILE A 436 10.78 -2.30 -16.29
C ILE A 436 10.41 -2.12 -14.82
N LEU A 437 9.12 -2.28 -14.51
CA LEU A 437 8.59 -2.25 -13.17
C LEU A 437 8.34 -3.67 -12.67
N ASN A 438 9.04 -4.08 -11.60
CA ASN A 438 8.70 -5.29 -10.87
C ASN A 438 7.46 -5.02 -10.00
N VAL A 439 6.40 -5.72 -10.29
CA VAL A 439 5.10 -5.56 -9.61
C VAL A 439 4.73 -6.77 -8.75
N GLY A 440 5.58 -7.82 -8.75
CA GLY A 440 5.22 -9.12 -8.15
C GLY A 440 3.97 -9.66 -8.83
N ASP A 441 2.85 -9.35 -8.25
CA ASP A 441 1.51 -9.50 -8.83
C ASP A 441 1.02 -8.16 -9.40
N LEU A 442 -0.03 -8.13 -10.22
CA LEU A 442 -0.59 -6.87 -10.74
C LEU A 442 -1.35 -6.08 -9.68
N LYS A 443 -1.85 -6.78 -8.67
CA LYS A 443 -2.63 -6.20 -7.56
C LYS A 443 -1.87 -6.40 -6.24
N PRO A 444 -1.83 -5.34 -5.40
CA PRO A 444 -2.54 -4.06 -5.50
C PRO A 444 -1.67 -2.93 -6.09
N MET A 445 -0.97 -3.16 -7.19
CA MET A 445 0.01 -2.22 -7.79
C MET A 445 -0.57 -1.35 -8.90
N GLU A 446 -1.89 -1.22 -9.02
CA GLU A 446 -2.56 -0.53 -10.12
C GLU A 446 -2.09 0.91 -10.30
N TYR A 447 -2.08 1.70 -9.22
CA TYR A 447 -1.66 3.09 -9.32
C TYR A 447 -0.16 3.28 -9.57
N PRO A 448 0.75 2.57 -8.89
CA PRO A 448 2.18 2.58 -9.24
C PRO A 448 2.44 2.22 -10.71
N ILE A 449 1.73 1.22 -11.25
CA ILE A 449 1.82 0.85 -12.68
C ILE A 449 1.39 2.00 -13.58
N GLN A 450 0.26 2.64 -13.26
CA GLN A 450 -0.23 3.79 -14.05
C GLN A 450 0.79 4.93 -14.08
N LEU A 451 1.28 5.35 -12.90
CA LEU A 451 2.26 6.43 -12.79
C LEU A 451 3.57 6.09 -13.54
N PHE A 452 4.06 4.87 -13.37
CA PHE A 452 5.27 4.41 -14.03
C PHE A 452 5.17 4.46 -15.55
N MET A 453 4.07 3.98 -16.12
CA MET A 453 3.83 3.95 -17.56
C MET A 453 3.66 5.37 -18.14
N ASP A 454 2.92 6.23 -17.44
CA ASP A 454 2.72 7.61 -17.85
C ASP A 454 4.02 8.41 -17.80
N MET A 455 4.84 8.23 -16.75
CA MET A 455 6.18 8.81 -16.67
C MET A 455 7.11 8.26 -17.77
N ALA A 456 7.05 6.97 -18.07
CA ALA A 456 7.86 6.38 -19.13
C ALA A 456 7.48 6.90 -20.53
N TRP A 457 6.21 7.31 -20.72
CA TRP A 457 5.79 7.99 -21.94
C TRP A 457 6.40 9.38 -22.03
N ASN A 458 6.24 10.23 -21.02
CA ASN A 458 6.87 11.54 -20.96
C ASN A 458 7.18 11.99 -19.52
N PRO A 459 8.37 11.73 -18.98
CA PRO A 459 8.70 12.11 -17.60
C PRO A 459 8.69 13.63 -17.37
N LYS A 460 8.87 14.44 -18.44
CA LYS A 460 8.92 15.91 -18.35
C LYS A 460 7.57 16.57 -18.16
N ASP A 461 6.47 15.82 -18.30
CA ASP A 461 5.12 16.33 -18.01
C ASP A 461 4.88 16.46 -16.49
N TYR A 462 5.77 15.94 -15.66
CA TYR A 462 5.62 15.93 -14.20
C TYR A 462 6.69 16.77 -13.53
N THR A 463 6.27 17.45 -12.47
CA THR A 463 7.12 18.24 -11.56
C THR A 463 6.77 17.88 -10.12
N VAL A 464 7.60 18.33 -9.17
CA VAL A 464 7.30 18.19 -7.73
C VAL A 464 5.90 18.73 -7.38
N GLN A 465 5.46 19.79 -8.04
CA GLN A 465 4.16 20.41 -7.81
C GLN A 465 3.01 19.65 -8.47
N THR A 466 3.25 18.99 -9.60
CA THR A 466 2.20 18.36 -10.42
C THR A 466 2.10 16.85 -10.28
N VAL A 467 3.06 16.19 -9.61
CA VAL A 467 2.99 14.73 -9.41
C VAL A 467 1.80 14.31 -8.54
N THR A 468 1.40 15.12 -7.57
CA THR A 468 0.20 14.87 -6.77
C THR A 468 -1.10 15.06 -7.57
N ASP A 469 -1.07 15.92 -8.59
CA ASP A 469 -2.19 16.07 -9.51
C ASP A 469 -2.40 14.83 -10.38
N HIS A 470 -1.36 14.01 -10.57
CA HIS A 470 -1.50 12.73 -11.25
C HIS A 470 -2.41 11.77 -10.46
N THR A 471 -2.24 11.68 -9.15
CA THR A 471 -3.14 10.88 -8.29
C THR A 471 -4.58 11.41 -8.38
N LEU A 472 -4.75 12.72 -8.34
CA LEU A 472 -6.06 13.35 -8.47
C LEU A 472 -6.70 13.04 -9.84
N ARG A 473 -5.95 13.15 -10.95
CA ARG A 473 -6.47 12.80 -12.29
C ARG A 473 -6.84 11.32 -12.40
N PHE A 474 -6.08 10.43 -11.76
CA PHE A 474 -6.39 9.01 -11.72
C PHE A 474 -7.78 8.76 -11.10
N PHE A 475 -8.07 9.37 -9.96
CA PHE A 475 -9.39 9.23 -9.31
C PHE A 475 -10.50 10.01 -10.03
N ARG A 476 -10.20 11.17 -10.65
CA ARG A 476 -11.14 11.93 -11.51
C ARG A 476 -11.60 11.15 -12.75
N SER A 477 -10.85 10.16 -13.19
CA SER A 477 -11.28 9.29 -14.29
C SER A 477 -12.47 8.39 -13.92
N VAL A 478 -12.81 8.33 -12.62
CA VAL A 478 -13.89 7.47 -12.09
C VAL A 478 -14.91 8.26 -11.28
N TYR A 479 -14.52 9.35 -10.65
CA TYR A 479 -15.34 10.10 -9.69
C TYR A 479 -15.43 11.60 -10.04
N ASP A 480 -16.44 12.26 -9.48
CA ASP A 480 -16.50 13.72 -9.48
C ASP A 480 -15.33 14.35 -8.69
N ASP A 481 -15.16 15.65 -8.84
CA ASP A 481 -14.05 16.39 -8.25
C ASP A 481 -13.97 16.29 -6.72
N ALA A 482 -15.09 16.26 -6.02
CA ALA A 482 -15.12 16.22 -4.55
C ALA A 482 -14.66 14.87 -4.04
N ILE A 483 -15.23 13.80 -4.59
CA ILE A 483 -14.85 12.40 -4.25
C ILE A 483 -13.40 12.14 -4.67
N ALA A 484 -13.01 12.51 -5.88
CA ALA A 484 -11.67 12.30 -6.40
C ALA A 484 -10.59 13.01 -5.58
N THR A 485 -10.85 14.24 -5.14
CA THR A 485 -9.90 15.01 -4.31
C THR A 485 -9.68 14.34 -2.97
N GLU A 486 -10.73 13.91 -2.29
CA GLU A 486 -10.62 13.24 -1.00
C GLU A 486 -9.99 11.84 -1.15
N ALA A 487 -10.36 11.07 -2.18
CA ALA A 487 -9.77 9.76 -2.46
C ALA A 487 -8.26 9.86 -2.74
N ALA A 488 -7.84 10.86 -3.52
CA ALA A 488 -6.42 11.10 -3.83
C ALA A 488 -5.62 11.48 -2.58
N ASP A 489 -6.16 12.34 -1.70
CA ASP A 489 -5.48 12.69 -0.45
C ASP A 489 -5.38 11.49 0.50
N ILE A 490 -6.46 10.71 0.66
CA ILE A 490 -6.43 9.49 1.48
C ILE A 490 -5.40 8.51 0.92
N TYR A 491 -5.35 8.29 -0.40
CA TYR A 491 -4.39 7.40 -1.05
C TYR A 491 -2.95 7.85 -0.80
N ASN A 492 -2.63 9.12 -1.06
CA ASN A 492 -1.28 9.65 -0.86
C ASN A 492 -0.85 9.62 0.62
N ARG A 493 -1.78 9.87 1.56
CA ARG A 493 -1.50 9.75 3.00
C ARG A 493 -1.25 8.29 3.41
N ASN A 494 -2.03 7.36 2.86
CA ASN A 494 -1.78 5.95 3.10
C ASN A 494 -0.38 5.54 2.61
N CYS A 495 0.03 5.93 1.41
CA CYS A 495 1.39 5.70 0.90
C CYS A 495 2.47 6.33 1.80
N GLN A 496 2.23 7.56 2.28
CA GLN A 496 3.12 8.22 3.25
C GLN A 496 3.25 7.42 4.54
N TYR A 497 2.15 6.91 5.09
CA TYR A 497 2.16 6.13 6.34
C TYR A 497 2.76 4.74 6.14
N MET A 498 2.52 4.10 5.01
CA MET A 498 3.14 2.83 4.62
C MET A 498 4.66 2.91 4.52
N ALA A 499 5.20 4.05 4.12
CA ALA A 499 6.64 4.28 4.04
C ALA A 499 7.31 4.54 5.40
N ARG A 500 6.56 4.75 6.49
CA ARG A 500 7.13 4.79 7.85
C ARG A 500 7.73 3.44 8.23
N VAL A 501 7.02 2.37 7.92
CA VAL A 501 7.45 0.98 8.05
C VAL A 501 6.54 0.10 7.20
N THR A 502 7.10 -0.84 6.45
CA THR A 502 6.30 -1.77 5.67
C THR A 502 5.51 -2.73 6.59
N PRO A 503 4.34 -3.23 6.19
CA PRO A 503 3.50 -4.09 7.03
C PRO A 503 4.26 -5.29 7.58
N GLU A 504 5.08 -5.92 6.74
CA GLU A 504 5.85 -7.12 7.08
C GLU A 504 6.98 -6.87 8.09
N MET A 505 7.39 -5.60 8.29
CA MET A 505 8.41 -5.18 9.27
C MET A 505 7.80 -4.63 10.56
N LEU A 506 6.49 -4.39 10.59
CA LEU A 506 5.82 -3.81 11.76
C LEU A 506 5.74 -4.85 12.90
N ASP A 507 6.13 -4.44 14.10
CA ASP A 507 5.97 -5.22 15.33
C ASP A 507 5.73 -4.29 16.55
N ALA A 508 5.45 -4.88 17.72
CA ALA A 508 5.19 -4.12 18.94
C ALA A 508 6.36 -3.23 19.43
N ARG A 509 7.56 -3.39 18.87
CA ARG A 509 8.77 -2.65 19.25
C ARG A 509 9.13 -1.56 18.24
N THR A 510 8.41 -1.50 17.12
CA THR A 510 8.69 -0.56 16.02
C THR A 510 8.67 0.90 16.51
N TYR A 511 7.67 1.24 17.29
CA TYR A 511 7.53 2.60 17.85
C TYR A 511 7.65 2.62 19.37
N ASN A 512 8.00 3.77 19.92
CA ASN A 512 8.22 3.90 21.35
C ASN A 512 6.89 4.08 22.11
N ILE A 513 6.54 3.07 22.95
CA ILE A 513 5.32 3.10 23.74
C ILE A 513 5.37 4.16 24.87
N LYS A 514 6.55 4.44 25.43
CA LYS A 514 6.71 5.33 26.58
C LYS A 514 6.59 6.83 26.22
N THR A 515 6.96 7.19 24.97
CA THR A 515 6.85 8.57 24.48
C THR A 515 5.48 8.91 23.90
N GLY A 516 4.58 7.90 23.79
CA GLY A 516 3.29 8.06 23.13
C GLY A 516 3.35 7.96 21.60
N GLU A 517 4.53 7.70 21.02
CA GLU A 517 4.71 7.59 19.57
C GLU A 517 3.82 6.48 18.97
N TRP A 518 3.75 5.31 19.62
CA TRP A 518 2.86 4.22 19.19
C TRP A 518 1.39 4.66 19.12
N ARG A 519 0.93 5.38 20.13
CA ARG A 519 -0.44 5.91 20.15
C ARG A 519 -0.67 6.89 19.01
N GLN A 520 0.27 7.80 18.78
CA GLN A 520 0.17 8.81 17.72
C GLN A 520 0.00 8.15 16.34
N VAL A 521 0.84 7.16 16.00
CA VAL A 521 0.77 6.50 14.67
C VAL A 521 -0.48 5.62 14.51
N ALA A 522 -0.94 4.96 15.59
CA ALA A 522 -2.20 4.23 15.59
C ALA A 522 -3.39 5.18 15.39
N ASP A 523 -3.42 6.32 16.10
CA ASP A 523 -4.45 7.34 15.95
C ASP A 523 -4.45 7.98 14.54
N ASP A 524 -3.28 8.13 13.91
CA ASP A 524 -3.17 8.60 12.52
C ASP A 524 -3.93 7.67 11.58
N TYR A 525 -3.71 6.36 11.69
CA TYR A 525 -4.40 5.37 10.85
C TYR A 525 -5.89 5.26 11.16
N GLN A 526 -6.31 5.35 12.42
CA GLN A 526 -7.73 5.36 12.78
C GLN A 526 -8.45 6.57 12.19
N ARG A 527 -7.83 7.75 12.22
CA ARG A 527 -8.39 8.95 11.57
C ARG A 527 -8.49 8.77 10.06
N LEU A 528 -7.48 8.16 9.44
CA LEU A 528 -7.47 7.90 8.00
C LEU A 528 -8.56 6.88 7.62
N GLU A 529 -8.73 5.83 8.41
CA GLU A 529 -9.80 4.84 8.21
C GLU A 529 -11.20 5.47 8.30
N LEU A 530 -11.42 6.33 9.29
CA LEU A 530 -12.71 7.03 9.43
C LEU A 530 -12.99 7.94 8.23
N ARG A 531 -11.97 8.60 7.67
CA ARG A 531 -12.11 9.39 6.43
C ARG A 531 -12.48 8.49 5.26
N ALA A 532 -11.75 7.37 5.08
CA ALA A 532 -12.00 6.43 4.00
C ALA A 532 -13.42 5.82 4.06
N LEU A 533 -13.90 5.49 5.26
CA LEU A 533 -15.26 4.98 5.47
C LEU A 533 -16.33 6.03 5.15
N ARG A 534 -16.16 7.27 5.61
CA ARG A 534 -17.10 8.37 5.30
C ARG A 534 -17.17 8.66 3.81
N LEU A 535 -16.05 8.56 3.11
CA LEU A 535 -16.02 8.74 1.67
C LEU A 535 -16.71 7.56 0.98
N TYR A 536 -16.50 6.33 1.45
CA TYR A 536 -17.15 5.13 0.90
C TYR A 536 -18.68 5.23 0.87
N ASP A 537 -19.28 5.84 1.90
CA ASP A 537 -20.73 6.06 1.95
C ASP A 537 -21.24 6.97 0.83
N GLN A 538 -20.36 7.80 0.24
CA GLN A 538 -20.67 8.74 -0.85
C GLN A 538 -20.38 8.15 -2.23
N ILE A 539 -19.64 7.03 -2.31
CA ILE A 539 -19.25 6.41 -3.59
C ILE A 539 -20.48 5.81 -4.29
N PRO A 540 -20.70 6.13 -5.57
CA PRO A 540 -21.73 5.50 -6.39
C PRO A 540 -21.57 3.96 -6.39
N ALA A 541 -22.69 3.23 -6.32
CA ALA A 541 -22.68 1.79 -6.14
C ALA A 541 -21.84 1.05 -7.20
N GLU A 542 -21.91 1.49 -8.44
CA GLU A 542 -21.20 0.93 -9.59
C GLU A 542 -19.68 1.11 -9.54
N ALA A 543 -19.18 2.10 -8.78
CA ALA A 543 -17.77 2.41 -8.65
C ALA A 543 -17.18 2.02 -7.28
N ARG A 544 -17.98 1.36 -6.41
CA ARG A 544 -17.54 0.97 -5.06
C ARG A 544 -16.43 -0.06 -5.06
N ASP A 545 -16.43 -0.99 -6.00
CA ASP A 545 -15.42 -2.04 -6.05
C ASP A 545 -14.04 -1.50 -6.41
N PHE A 546 -13.96 -0.49 -7.27
CA PHE A 546 -12.73 0.25 -7.54
C PHE A 546 -12.20 0.93 -6.26
N TYR A 547 -13.06 1.64 -5.53
CA TYR A 547 -12.68 2.31 -4.27
C TYR A 547 -12.24 1.31 -3.19
N ARG A 548 -12.98 0.22 -3.04
CA ARG A 548 -12.65 -0.84 -2.05
C ARG A 548 -11.28 -1.42 -2.28
N GLN A 549 -10.90 -1.67 -3.53
CA GLN A 549 -9.61 -2.27 -3.89
C GLN A 549 -8.44 -1.32 -3.65
N LEU A 550 -8.55 -0.08 -4.09
CA LEU A 550 -7.42 0.85 -4.13
C LEU A 550 -7.29 1.72 -2.89
N VAL A 551 -8.37 2.01 -2.19
CA VAL A 551 -8.39 2.96 -1.07
C VAL A 551 -8.85 2.30 0.23
N LEU A 552 -10.07 1.76 0.27
CA LEU A 552 -10.68 1.36 1.53
C LEU A 552 -9.95 0.16 2.16
N PHE A 553 -9.76 -0.91 1.42
CA PHE A 553 -9.11 -2.12 1.94
C PHE A 553 -7.68 -1.86 2.43
N PRO A 554 -6.77 -1.21 1.67
CA PRO A 554 -5.43 -0.94 2.16
C PRO A 554 -5.41 -0.10 3.44
N VAL A 555 -6.27 0.91 3.53
CA VAL A 555 -6.38 1.76 4.73
C VAL A 555 -6.91 0.97 5.92
N GLN A 556 -7.97 0.18 5.74
CA GLN A 556 -8.55 -0.65 6.81
C GLN A 556 -7.60 -1.74 7.29
N ALA A 557 -6.91 -2.40 6.37
CA ALA A 557 -5.92 -3.43 6.68
C ALA A 557 -4.79 -2.86 7.54
N MET A 558 -4.22 -1.72 7.14
CA MET A 558 -3.14 -1.08 7.88
C MET A 558 -3.60 -0.49 9.20
N ALA A 559 -4.77 0.17 9.25
CA ALA A 559 -5.33 0.68 10.50
C ALA A 559 -5.51 -0.45 11.53
N ASN A 560 -6.02 -1.59 11.07
CA ASN A 560 -6.17 -2.78 11.90
C ASN A 560 -4.83 -3.38 12.34
N LEU A 561 -3.83 -3.41 11.47
CA LEU A 561 -2.50 -3.92 11.79
C LEU A 561 -1.79 -3.03 12.82
N TYR A 562 -1.89 -1.71 12.68
CA TYR A 562 -1.36 -0.75 13.66
C TYR A 562 -2.07 -0.87 15.01
N ASP A 563 -3.40 -0.99 15.02
CA ASP A 563 -4.18 -1.26 16.25
C ASP A 563 -3.72 -2.54 16.94
N MET A 564 -3.49 -3.61 16.18
CA MET A 564 -3.06 -4.91 16.70
C MET A 564 -1.70 -4.84 17.39
N TYR A 565 -0.71 -4.24 16.73
CA TYR A 565 0.63 -4.15 17.29
C TYR A 565 0.74 -3.08 18.38
N TYR A 566 -0.02 -2.00 18.30
CA TYR A 566 -0.17 -1.07 19.43
C TYR A 566 -0.77 -1.78 20.65
N ALA A 567 -1.82 -2.56 20.45
CA ALA A 567 -2.42 -3.36 21.52
C ALA A 567 -1.43 -4.38 22.09
N GLN A 568 -0.61 -5.02 21.27
CA GLN A 568 0.45 -5.91 21.73
C GLN A 568 1.51 -5.14 22.53
N ALA A 569 1.93 -3.95 22.09
CA ALA A 569 2.89 -3.11 22.78
C ALA A 569 2.36 -2.70 24.17
N MET A 570 1.09 -2.29 24.23
CA MET A 570 0.41 -1.97 25.51
C MET A 570 0.29 -3.19 26.41
N ASN A 571 -0.10 -4.35 25.88
CA ASN A 571 -0.16 -5.59 26.63
C ASN A 571 1.19 -5.94 27.27
N LEU A 572 2.25 -5.91 26.48
CA LEU A 572 3.60 -6.24 26.94
C LEU A 572 4.08 -5.20 27.97
N HIS A 573 3.82 -3.93 27.75
CA HIS A 573 4.18 -2.84 28.66
C HIS A 573 3.51 -3.00 30.03
N LEU A 574 2.18 -3.14 30.05
CA LEU A 574 1.40 -3.29 31.27
C LEU A 574 1.70 -4.61 32.01
N ALA A 575 1.92 -5.69 31.25
CA ALA A 575 2.27 -6.97 31.85
C ALA A 575 3.63 -6.96 32.56
N THR A 576 4.55 -6.09 32.21
CA THR A 576 5.83 -5.94 32.94
C THR A 576 5.64 -5.42 34.35
N SER A 577 4.59 -4.66 34.60
CA SER A 577 4.20 -4.13 35.89
C SER A 577 3.08 -4.92 36.57
N ASN A 578 2.75 -6.11 36.07
CA ASN A 578 1.62 -6.94 36.52
C ASN A 578 0.28 -6.20 36.53
N ASN A 579 0.10 -5.18 35.71
CA ASN A 579 -1.16 -4.45 35.61
C ASN A 579 -2.21 -5.34 34.92
N PRO A 580 -3.38 -5.61 35.56
CA PRO A 580 -4.46 -6.45 34.98
C PRO A 580 -5.03 -5.94 33.67
N ASP A 581 -4.90 -4.66 33.36
CA ASP A 581 -5.31 -4.09 32.07
C ASP A 581 -4.57 -4.71 30.88
N ALA A 582 -3.42 -5.33 31.13
CA ALA A 582 -2.75 -6.12 30.09
C ALA A 582 -3.68 -7.14 29.43
N ASN A 583 -4.65 -7.71 30.18
CA ASN A 583 -5.58 -8.69 29.65
C ASN A 583 -6.59 -8.09 28.64
N LEU A 584 -7.03 -6.85 28.86
CA LEU A 584 -7.90 -6.14 27.92
C LEU A 584 -7.16 -5.91 26.58
N TRP A 585 -5.90 -5.54 26.65
CA TRP A 585 -5.07 -5.35 25.47
C TRP A 585 -4.75 -6.69 24.77
N ALA A 586 -4.57 -7.79 25.52
CA ALA A 586 -4.43 -9.12 24.95
C ALA A 586 -5.67 -9.53 24.14
N ASP A 587 -6.87 -9.22 24.62
CA ASP A 587 -8.11 -9.50 23.89
C ASP A 587 -8.29 -8.59 22.67
N LYS A 588 -7.86 -7.33 22.76
CA LYS A 588 -7.82 -6.44 21.59
C LYS A 588 -6.91 -6.98 20.48
N VAL A 589 -5.73 -7.53 20.80
CA VAL A 589 -4.85 -8.20 19.81
C VAL A 589 -5.59 -9.32 19.08
N LYS A 590 -6.31 -10.18 19.82
CA LYS A 590 -7.07 -11.29 19.22
C LYS A 590 -8.21 -10.79 18.32
N GLN A 591 -8.88 -9.72 18.73
CA GLN A 591 -9.96 -9.08 17.94
C GLN A 591 -9.43 -8.52 16.63
N CYS A 592 -8.28 -7.79 16.67
CA CYS A 592 -7.65 -7.24 15.47
C CYS A 592 -7.16 -8.37 14.54
N PHE A 593 -6.55 -9.42 15.07
CA PHE A 593 -6.12 -10.58 14.28
C PHE A 593 -7.31 -11.25 13.56
N ARG A 594 -8.45 -11.41 14.24
CA ARG A 594 -9.67 -11.91 13.61
C ARG A 594 -10.22 -10.95 12.55
N ARG A 595 -10.20 -9.65 12.82
CA ARG A 595 -10.64 -8.63 11.87
C ARG A 595 -9.82 -8.64 10.59
N ASP A 596 -8.50 -8.83 10.69
CA ASP A 596 -7.61 -8.97 9.56
C ASP A 596 -8.06 -10.08 8.61
N SER A 597 -8.28 -11.28 9.14
CA SER A 597 -8.78 -12.42 8.36
C SER A 597 -10.12 -12.12 7.68
N LEU A 598 -11.02 -11.38 8.33
CA LEU A 598 -12.31 -11.00 7.76
C LEU A 598 -12.16 -9.97 6.63
N LEU A 599 -11.26 -8.99 6.77
CA LEU A 599 -10.98 -8.02 5.72
C LEU A 599 -10.42 -8.69 4.46
N CYS A 600 -9.43 -9.57 4.63
CA CYS A 600 -8.86 -10.34 3.53
C CYS A 600 -9.89 -11.27 2.87
N ALA A 601 -10.73 -11.94 3.66
CA ALA A 601 -11.81 -12.77 3.15
C ALA A 601 -12.81 -11.95 2.32
N ALA A 602 -13.25 -10.78 2.82
CA ALA A 602 -14.16 -9.89 2.12
C ALA A 602 -13.57 -9.36 0.80
N TYR A 603 -12.26 -9.12 0.73
CA TYR A 603 -11.62 -8.77 -0.53
C TYR A 603 -11.79 -9.89 -1.58
N ASN A 604 -11.55 -11.13 -1.17
CA ASN A 604 -11.59 -12.29 -2.06
C ASN A 604 -13.03 -12.70 -2.49
N THR A 605 -14.03 -12.49 -1.62
CA THR A 605 -15.39 -13.01 -1.85
C THR A 605 -16.41 -11.97 -2.30
N ASP A 606 -16.25 -10.71 -1.89
CA ASP A 606 -17.29 -9.70 -2.06
C ASP A 606 -16.98 -8.69 -3.17
N ILE A 607 -15.70 -8.37 -3.39
CA ILE A 607 -15.31 -7.41 -4.42
C ILE A 607 -15.58 -8.01 -5.81
N ALA A 608 -16.27 -7.24 -6.64
CA ALA A 608 -16.66 -7.63 -7.99
C ALA A 608 -17.31 -9.02 -8.06
N GLY A 609 -18.15 -9.36 -7.05
CA GLY A 609 -18.84 -10.65 -6.96
C GLY A 609 -17.89 -11.84 -6.80
N GLY A 610 -16.72 -11.65 -6.18
CA GLY A 610 -15.72 -12.70 -5.95
C GLY A 610 -14.77 -12.94 -7.12
N LYS A 611 -14.71 -12.04 -8.09
CA LYS A 611 -13.79 -12.10 -9.24
C LYS A 611 -12.32 -12.25 -8.80
N TRP A 612 -11.96 -11.67 -7.67
CA TRP A 612 -10.58 -11.62 -7.16
C TRP A 612 -10.26 -12.72 -6.15
N ASN A 613 -11.06 -13.81 -6.14
CA ASN A 613 -10.85 -14.90 -5.19
C ASN A 613 -9.46 -15.52 -5.33
N GLY A 614 -8.70 -15.45 -4.24
CA GLY A 614 -7.30 -15.88 -4.14
C GLY A 614 -6.27 -14.77 -4.32
N MET A 615 -6.68 -13.54 -4.69
CA MET A 615 -5.75 -12.44 -4.92
C MET A 615 -5.29 -11.76 -3.60
N MET A 616 -6.02 -11.91 -2.49
CA MET A 616 -5.65 -11.33 -1.20
C MET A 616 -5.49 -12.44 -0.13
N ILE A 617 -4.45 -13.25 -0.31
CA ILE A 617 -4.12 -14.38 0.58
C ILE A 617 -2.66 -14.38 1.02
N GLN A 618 -1.91 -13.30 0.74
CA GLN A 618 -0.52 -13.15 1.18
C GLN A 618 -0.43 -13.11 2.70
N LYS A 619 0.43 -13.95 3.26
CA LYS A 619 0.76 -13.93 4.69
C LYS A 619 1.58 -12.69 5.03
N HIS A 620 1.21 -12.01 6.10
CA HIS A 620 1.81 -10.73 6.48
C HIS A 620 1.98 -10.51 7.99
N ILE A 621 1.45 -11.42 8.82
CA ILE A 621 1.58 -11.36 10.28
C ILE A 621 2.42 -12.54 10.78
N GLY A 622 3.53 -12.22 11.47
CA GLY A 622 4.31 -13.27 12.14
C GLY A 622 5.67 -13.57 11.51
N TYR A 623 6.21 -12.69 10.69
CA TYR A 623 7.56 -12.82 10.14
C TYR A 623 8.61 -12.96 11.24
N ARG A 624 9.53 -13.94 11.07
CA ARG A 624 10.70 -14.20 11.95
C ARG A 624 12.02 -14.03 11.23
N SER A 625 11.99 -14.10 9.90
CA SER A 625 13.10 -13.92 8.99
C SER A 625 12.68 -13.04 7.80
N TRP A 626 13.47 -12.96 6.76
CA TRP A 626 13.15 -12.17 5.58
C TRP A 626 11.97 -12.72 4.77
N ASN A 627 11.68 -14.01 4.85
CA ASN A 627 10.67 -14.70 4.04
C ASN A 627 9.41 -15.08 4.83
N ASP A 628 8.38 -15.49 4.12
CA ASP A 628 7.09 -15.95 4.60
C ASP A 628 6.96 -17.48 4.68
N ASN A 629 8.07 -18.18 4.96
CA ASN A 629 8.11 -19.64 5.12
C ASN A 629 7.42 -20.13 6.39
N PHE A 630 6.23 -19.61 6.69
CA PHE A 630 5.35 -20.08 7.76
C PHE A 630 3.99 -20.46 7.17
N ARG A 631 3.29 -21.40 7.82
CA ARG A 631 2.09 -22.01 7.25
C ARG A 631 0.93 -21.03 7.05
N ALA A 632 0.72 -20.15 8.02
CA ALA A 632 -0.37 -19.17 8.05
C ALA A 632 0.03 -18.00 8.94
N ASP A 633 -0.68 -16.86 8.82
CA ASP A 633 -0.54 -15.74 9.72
C ASP A 633 -0.60 -16.18 11.18
N MET A 634 0.26 -15.62 12.01
CA MET A 634 0.45 -16.05 13.39
C MET A 634 -0.01 -14.96 14.35
N LEU A 635 -0.95 -15.32 15.22
CA LEU A 635 -1.39 -14.42 16.29
C LEU A 635 -0.17 -13.92 17.10
N PRO A 636 0.02 -12.58 17.24
CA PRO A 636 1.09 -12.04 18.05
C PRO A 636 1.02 -12.51 19.51
N ARG A 637 2.19 -12.82 20.08
CA ARG A 637 2.26 -13.31 21.46
C ARG A 637 1.83 -12.23 22.45
N VAL A 638 0.95 -12.58 23.36
CA VAL A 638 0.49 -11.72 24.46
C VAL A 638 0.82 -12.36 25.81
N ARG A 639 0.85 -11.53 26.83
CA ARG A 639 0.98 -11.98 28.22
C ARG A 639 -0.36 -11.86 28.94
N THR A 640 -0.70 -12.83 29.76
CA THR A 640 -1.84 -12.79 30.67
C THR A 640 -1.34 -12.50 32.08
N VAL A 641 -1.96 -11.55 32.72
CA VAL A 641 -1.72 -11.19 34.12
C VAL A 641 -2.85 -11.80 34.97
N PRO A 642 -2.52 -12.52 36.03
CA PRO A 642 -3.56 -13.02 36.91
C PRO A 642 -4.36 -11.87 37.55
N VAL A 643 -5.69 -11.97 37.54
CA VAL A 643 -6.57 -11.06 38.26
C VAL A 643 -6.86 -11.67 39.63
N SER A 644 -6.73 -10.90 40.71
CA SER A 644 -7.07 -11.33 42.07
C SER A 644 -7.98 -10.29 42.73
N ASP A 645 -8.88 -10.74 43.58
CA ASP A 645 -9.79 -9.91 44.38
C ASP A 645 -9.08 -9.27 45.58
N GLY A 646 -7.82 -8.88 45.45
CA GLY A 646 -7.01 -8.26 46.50
C GLY A 646 -5.54 -8.67 46.42
N GLY A 647 -4.77 -8.27 47.45
CA GLY A 647 -3.34 -8.57 47.53
C GLY A 647 -2.44 -7.64 46.73
N TYR A 648 -2.94 -6.53 46.22
CA TYR A 648 -2.16 -5.58 45.44
C TYR A 648 -1.14 -4.86 46.33
N THR A 649 0.11 -4.81 45.91
CA THR A 649 1.16 -3.99 46.48
C THR A 649 1.78 -3.16 45.37
N PHE A 650 1.77 -1.84 45.51
CA PHE A 650 2.20 -0.91 44.49
C PHE A 650 3.63 -0.43 44.71
N GLU A 651 4.38 -0.22 43.65
CA GLU A 651 5.71 0.39 43.67
C GLU A 651 5.62 1.89 43.32
N ALA A 652 6.27 2.72 44.07
CA ALA A 652 6.36 4.14 43.78
C ALA A 652 7.11 4.36 42.44
N LYS A 653 6.59 5.29 41.63
CA LYS A 653 7.18 5.73 40.39
C LYS A 653 7.06 7.25 40.31
N ASP A 654 8.11 7.92 39.87
CA ASP A 654 8.13 9.38 39.62
C ASP A 654 7.73 10.20 40.88
N GLY A 655 8.03 9.68 42.09
CA GLY A 655 7.78 10.36 43.35
C GLY A 655 6.34 10.24 43.88
N TYR A 656 5.52 9.34 43.36
CA TYR A 656 4.17 9.08 43.90
C TYR A 656 3.71 7.63 43.66
N VAL A 657 2.62 7.26 44.28
CA VAL A 657 1.89 6.00 44.04
C VAL A 657 0.44 6.32 43.75
N ALA A 658 -0.06 5.94 42.55
CA ALA A 658 -1.48 6.03 42.25
C ALA A 658 -2.11 4.64 42.25
N MET A 659 -3.29 4.49 42.84
CA MET A 659 -3.97 3.22 43.07
C MET A 659 -5.46 3.37 42.71
N GLU A 660 -5.97 2.50 41.84
CA GLU A 660 -7.41 2.42 41.62
C GLU A 660 -8.11 1.86 42.86
N ALA A 661 -9.27 2.41 43.22
CA ALA A 661 -9.93 2.01 44.47
C ALA A 661 -10.30 0.53 44.49
N GLU A 662 -10.54 -0.10 43.36
CA GLU A 662 -10.85 -1.54 43.22
C GLU A 662 -9.62 -2.44 43.42
N HIS A 663 -8.41 -1.90 43.33
CA HIS A 663 -7.17 -2.64 43.49
C HIS A 663 -6.61 -2.52 44.93
N TYR A 664 -7.40 -2.83 45.87
CA TYR A 664 -7.02 -2.85 47.25
C TYR A 664 -6.11 -4.03 47.60
N TYR A 665 -5.38 -3.94 48.73
CA TYR A 665 -4.67 -5.10 49.28
C TYR A 665 -5.62 -6.04 49.99
N SER A 666 -6.50 -5.52 50.83
CA SER A 666 -7.52 -6.27 51.57
C SER A 666 -8.71 -5.39 51.96
N THR A 667 -9.83 -6.03 52.20
CA THR A 667 -11.03 -5.35 52.73
C THR A 667 -11.51 -5.99 54.00
N THR A 668 -12.13 -5.18 54.86
CA THR A 668 -12.94 -5.65 55.99
C THR A 668 -14.35 -5.11 55.76
N ALA A 669 -15.36 -5.96 55.91
CA ALA A 669 -16.77 -5.57 55.87
C ALA A 669 -17.40 -5.76 57.21
N SER A 670 -18.37 -4.92 57.56
CA SER A 670 -19.18 -5.07 58.77
C SER A 670 -20.28 -6.11 58.52
N GLU A 671 -20.90 -6.59 59.61
CA GLU A 671 -22.01 -7.53 59.51
C GLU A 671 -23.12 -6.98 58.58
N GLY A 672 -23.56 -7.79 57.62
CA GLY A 672 -24.58 -7.42 56.66
C GLY A 672 -24.14 -6.47 55.53
N THR A 673 -22.85 -6.13 55.47
CA THR A 673 -22.28 -5.28 54.41
C THR A 673 -21.28 -6.02 53.54
N LYS A 674 -21.06 -5.47 52.35
CA LYS A 674 -19.97 -5.90 51.45
C LYS A 674 -19.41 -4.72 50.66
N TRP A 675 -18.14 -4.80 50.30
CA TRP A 675 -17.56 -3.88 49.35
C TRP A 675 -17.99 -4.25 47.92
N THR A 676 -18.62 -3.31 47.23
CA THR A 676 -19.15 -3.49 45.90
C THR A 676 -18.40 -2.65 44.90
N VAL A 677 -17.85 -3.27 43.85
CA VAL A 677 -17.23 -2.61 42.71
C VAL A 677 -18.34 -2.22 41.72
N TYR A 678 -18.36 -0.95 41.33
CA TYR A 678 -19.28 -0.41 40.31
C TYR A 678 -18.47 -0.24 39.01
N PRO A 679 -18.62 -1.16 38.05
CA PRO A 679 -17.87 -1.09 36.75
C PRO A 679 -18.18 0.19 36.01
N TYR A 680 -17.15 0.77 35.35
CA TYR A 680 -17.26 1.99 34.53
C TYR A 680 -17.71 3.25 35.28
N TYR A 681 -17.68 3.27 36.60
CA TYR A 681 -18.12 4.43 37.37
C TYR A 681 -16.99 5.39 37.73
N GLY A 682 -15.72 4.94 37.73
CA GLY A 682 -14.53 5.78 37.85
C GLY A 682 -14.19 6.51 36.55
N ARG A 683 -13.26 7.46 36.60
CA ARG A 683 -12.76 8.15 35.40
C ARG A 683 -11.87 7.28 34.53
N THR A 684 -11.14 6.39 35.16
CA THR A 684 -10.21 5.47 34.51
C THR A 684 -10.71 4.04 34.53
N ARG A 685 -11.31 3.63 35.65
CA ARG A 685 -11.83 2.26 35.87
C ARG A 685 -13.16 2.26 36.60
N SER A 686 -13.26 1.47 37.63
CA SER A 686 -14.44 1.30 38.48
C SER A 686 -14.40 2.26 39.68
N ALA A 687 -15.45 2.24 40.47
CA ALA A 687 -15.44 2.86 41.79
C ALA A 687 -15.92 1.83 42.80
N VAL A 688 -15.64 2.03 44.10
CA VAL A 688 -15.92 1.05 45.17
C VAL A 688 -16.70 1.70 46.29
N ALA A 689 -17.77 1.06 46.76
CA ALA A 689 -18.56 1.52 47.91
C ALA A 689 -18.96 0.36 48.79
N LEU A 690 -19.19 0.67 50.05
CA LEU A 690 -19.78 -0.28 51.00
C LEU A 690 -21.31 -0.34 50.81
N THR A 691 -21.83 -1.52 50.62
CA THR A 691 -23.29 -1.74 50.42
C THR A 691 -23.88 -2.85 51.30
N PRO A 692 -25.19 -2.87 51.61
CA PRO A 692 -26.21 -1.86 51.25
C PRO A 692 -26.02 -0.56 52.04
N TYR A 693 -26.50 0.58 51.47
CA TYR A 693 -26.34 1.90 52.13
C TYR A 693 -27.21 2.09 53.34
N THR A 694 -28.14 1.17 53.63
CA THR A 694 -29.00 1.17 54.82
C THR A 694 -28.38 0.46 56.01
N ALA A 695 -27.29 -0.25 55.83
CA ALA A 695 -26.60 -0.95 56.88
C ALA A 695 -25.56 -0.06 57.60
N ALA A 696 -25.31 -0.36 58.86
CA ALA A 696 -24.24 0.35 59.60
C ALA A 696 -22.84 0.05 59.03
N VAL A 697 -22.06 1.07 58.87
CA VAL A 697 -20.70 0.93 58.30
C VAL A 697 -19.72 0.22 59.22
N GLY A 698 -19.93 0.31 60.53
CA GLY A 698 -19.13 -0.37 61.56
C GLY A 698 -17.61 -0.19 61.36
N ASN A 699 -16.86 -1.30 61.38
CA ASN A 699 -15.40 -1.31 61.19
C ASN A 699 -14.98 -1.63 59.75
N ALA A 700 -15.86 -1.42 58.79
CA ALA A 700 -15.50 -1.68 57.39
C ALA A 700 -14.30 -0.81 56.93
N ALA A 701 -13.40 -1.40 56.20
CA ALA A 701 -12.18 -0.75 55.76
C ALA A 701 -11.73 -1.24 54.36
N LEU A 702 -11.08 -0.34 53.61
CA LEU A 702 -10.23 -0.63 52.47
C LEU A 702 -8.77 -0.45 52.90
N THR A 703 -7.98 -1.43 52.57
CA THR A 703 -6.54 -1.38 52.91
C THR A 703 -5.72 -1.44 51.61
N TYR A 704 -4.80 -0.51 51.44
CA TYR A 704 -3.87 -0.42 50.33
C TYR A 704 -2.44 -0.63 50.81
N ARG A 705 -1.60 -1.28 49.98
CA ARG A 705 -0.19 -1.46 50.26
C ARG A 705 0.68 -0.88 49.18
N PHE A 706 1.76 -0.23 49.58
CA PHE A 706 2.71 0.34 48.65
C PHE A 706 4.14 0.40 49.19
N ASN A 707 5.12 0.41 48.26
CA ASN A 707 6.54 0.45 48.56
C ASN A 707 7.13 1.78 48.08
N LEU A 708 7.82 2.48 48.95
CA LEU A 708 8.54 3.74 48.67
C LEU A 708 10.05 3.55 48.55
N SER A 709 10.59 2.32 48.65
CA SER A 709 12.04 2.07 48.64
C SER A 709 12.74 2.46 47.34
N THR A 710 11.99 2.63 46.25
CA THR A 710 12.53 3.13 44.99
C THR A 710 12.81 4.62 44.98
N LEU A 711 12.34 5.34 46.00
CA LEU A 711 12.55 6.79 46.15
C LEU A 711 13.76 7.04 47.06
N ASN A 712 14.77 7.70 46.53
CA ASN A 712 16.01 8.03 47.26
C ASN A 712 15.89 9.17 48.31
N SER A 713 14.66 9.52 48.69
CA SER A 713 14.39 10.69 49.53
C SER A 713 13.86 10.25 50.92
N GLN A 714 14.28 10.91 51.95
CA GLN A 714 13.68 10.78 53.29
C GLN A 714 12.52 11.77 53.41
N PHE A 715 11.32 11.25 53.52
CA PHE A 715 10.11 12.03 53.71
C PHE A 715 9.72 12.04 55.18
N SER A 716 9.31 13.18 55.72
CA SER A 716 8.72 13.25 57.05
C SER A 716 7.19 13.09 57.03
N THR A 717 6.57 13.45 55.89
CA THR A 717 5.13 13.38 55.67
C THR A 717 4.85 12.95 54.22
N LEU A 718 3.71 12.34 54.02
CA LEU A 718 3.14 12.00 52.71
C LEU A 718 1.80 12.74 52.56
N LYS A 719 1.52 13.23 51.36
CA LYS A 719 0.21 13.75 51.01
C LYS A 719 -0.60 12.63 50.39
N VAL A 720 -1.74 12.32 51.01
CA VAL A 720 -2.65 11.29 50.47
C VAL A 720 -3.86 11.99 49.89
N HIS A 721 -4.02 11.87 48.58
CA HIS A 721 -5.20 12.35 47.88
C HIS A 721 -6.21 11.21 47.80
N VAL A 722 -7.37 11.43 48.33
CA VAL A 722 -8.50 10.50 48.24
C VAL A 722 -9.55 11.09 47.30
N VAL A 723 -9.78 10.40 46.19
CA VAL A 723 -10.75 10.82 45.20
C VAL A 723 -12.02 10.00 45.35
N THR A 724 -13.13 10.69 45.61
CA THR A 724 -14.46 10.11 45.77
C THR A 724 -15.41 10.64 44.70
N LYS A 725 -16.46 9.87 44.39
CA LYS A 725 -17.57 10.39 43.61
C LYS A 725 -18.28 11.51 44.39
N SER A 726 -18.86 12.43 43.65
CA SER A 726 -19.65 13.53 44.26
C SER A 726 -20.93 12.99 44.87
N THR A 727 -20.98 12.90 46.19
CA THR A 727 -22.18 12.47 46.95
C THR A 727 -22.54 13.59 47.92
N LEU A 728 -23.81 13.98 47.95
CA LEU A 728 -24.35 14.97 48.86
C LEU A 728 -24.67 14.34 50.24
N ASP A 729 -24.79 15.16 51.26
CA ASP A 729 -25.18 14.71 52.59
C ASP A 729 -26.70 14.42 52.63
N PHE A 730 -27.08 13.24 52.15
CA PHE A 730 -28.49 12.82 52.08
C PHE A 730 -29.07 12.35 53.46
N LEU A 731 -28.24 12.29 54.48
CA LEU A 731 -28.64 11.95 55.84
C LEU A 731 -28.72 13.16 56.78
N ASP A 732 -28.36 14.35 56.32
CA ASP A 732 -28.32 15.60 57.08
C ASP A 732 -27.48 15.51 58.37
N THR A 733 -26.29 14.89 58.21
CA THR A 733 -25.39 14.59 59.34
C THR A 733 -24.31 15.66 59.56
N GLY A 734 -24.33 16.71 58.78
CA GLY A 734 -23.28 17.74 58.74
C GLY A 734 -22.08 17.37 57.88
N GLY A 735 -22.32 16.50 56.93
CA GLY A 735 -21.38 15.97 55.95
C GLY A 735 -20.89 14.57 56.31
N PHE A 736 -20.53 13.82 55.23
CA PHE A 736 -20.01 12.46 55.37
C PHE A 736 -18.54 12.42 55.61
N GLU A 737 -18.12 11.52 56.49
CA GLU A 737 -16.76 11.38 56.94
C GLU A 737 -16.17 9.99 56.65
N TYR A 738 -14.90 9.96 56.38
CA TYR A 738 -14.04 8.78 56.40
C TYR A 738 -12.76 9.08 57.16
N THR A 739 -12.05 8.06 57.62
CA THR A 739 -10.73 8.21 58.15
C THR A 739 -9.67 7.62 57.28
N VAL A 740 -8.48 8.22 57.30
CA VAL A 740 -7.27 7.74 56.61
C VAL A 740 -6.17 7.57 57.65
N SER A 741 -5.55 6.41 57.67
CA SER A 741 -4.41 6.14 58.57
C SER A 741 -3.30 5.42 57.83
N LEU A 742 -2.04 5.69 58.18
CA LEU A 742 -0.85 5.06 57.63
C LEU A 742 -0.19 4.19 58.71
N ASP A 743 0.11 2.90 58.37
CA ASP A 743 0.80 1.92 59.17
C ASP A 743 0.21 1.69 60.59
N GLY A 744 -1.06 1.89 60.75
CA GLY A 744 -1.77 1.78 62.01
C GLY A 744 -1.58 3.00 62.92
N GLY A 745 -1.05 4.11 62.42
CA GLY A 745 -0.96 5.38 63.12
C GLY A 745 -2.31 6.02 63.40
N GLU A 746 -2.30 7.23 64.01
CA GLU A 746 -3.54 7.95 64.39
C GLU A 746 -4.37 8.30 63.15
N PRO A 747 -5.65 7.89 63.12
CA PRO A 747 -6.51 8.15 61.98
C PRO A 747 -6.86 9.65 61.83
N GLN A 748 -6.66 10.18 60.63
CA GLN A 748 -7.09 11.53 60.28
C GLN A 748 -8.55 11.46 59.74
N VAL A 749 -9.42 12.29 60.32
CA VAL A 749 -10.82 12.38 59.89
C VAL A 749 -10.94 13.38 58.75
N VAL A 750 -11.62 12.93 57.69
CA VAL A 750 -11.89 13.74 56.50
C VAL A 750 -13.40 13.86 56.29
N ASN A 751 -13.95 15.07 56.44
CA ASN A 751 -15.31 15.33 55.98
C ASN A 751 -15.21 15.84 54.53
N PHE A 752 -15.76 15.06 53.58
CA PHE A 752 -15.51 15.36 52.17
C PHE A 752 -16.64 16.17 51.50
N ASN A 753 -17.86 16.20 52.07
CA ASN A 753 -19.05 16.80 51.40
C ASN A 753 -19.81 17.86 52.25
N LYS A 754 -19.34 18.19 53.47
CA LYS A 754 -19.97 19.23 54.31
C LYS A 754 -20.11 20.57 53.57
N THR A 755 -19.17 20.94 52.77
CA THR A 755 -19.12 22.17 51.99
C THR A 755 -19.70 22.03 50.59
N LEU A 756 -20.15 20.81 50.25
CA LEU A 756 -20.68 20.47 48.92
C LEU A 756 -22.15 20.86 48.82
N VAL A 757 -22.43 22.16 48.98
CA VAL A 757 -23.79 22.72 48.99
C VAL A 757 -23.94 23.87 48.00
N ASP A 758 -25.08 23.87 47.27
CA ASP A 758 -25.41 24.89 46.28
C ASP A 758 -25.85 26.22 46.92
N ARG A 759 -25.01 26.79 47.80
CA ARG A 759 -25.24 28.08 48.47
C ARG A 759 -23.88 28.74 48.84
N GLN A 760 -23.94 30.05 49.03
CA GLN A 760 -22.77 30.78 49.50
C GLN A 760 -22.36 30.37 50.92
N PRO A 761 -21.05 30.32 51.27
CA PRO A 761 -19.92 30.76 50.39
C PRO A 761 -19.35 29.64 49.47
N TYR A 762 -19.92 28.43 49.53
CA TYR A 762 -19.33 27.22 48.97
C TYR A 762 -19.75 26.92 47.51
N MET A 763 -20.78 27.59 47.01
CA MET A 763 -21.35 27.36 45.66
C MET A 763 -20.29 27.35 44.56
N TYR A 764 -19.49 28.43 44.47
CA TYR A 764 -18.48 28.57 43.43
C TYR A 764 -17.12 27.98 43.80
N SER A 765 -16.79 27.86 45.05
CA SER A 765 -15.48 27.35 45.50
C SER A 765 -15.39 25.83 45.61
N GLU A 766 -16.51 25.15 45.90
CA GLU A 766 -16.54 23.72 46.18
C GLU A 766 -17.59 22.99 45.29
N TYR A 767 -18.88 23.49 45.33
CA TYR A 767 -19.99 22.76 44.72
C TYR A 767 -19.90 22.70 43.18
N TYR A 768 -19.86 23.85 42.53
CA TYR A 768 -19.79 23.86 41.05
C TYR A 768 -18.53 23.21 40.49
N PRO A 769 -17.34 23.40 41.07
CA PRO A 769 -16.17 22.59 40.68
C PRO A 769 -16.36 21.10 40.83
N ALA A 770 -16.99 20.64 41.94
CA ALA A 770 -17.28 19.22 42.11
C ALA A 770 -18.33 18.68 41.14
N VAL A 771 -19.36 19.46 40.85
CA VAL A 771 -20.35 19.14 39.81
C VAL A 771 -19.70 19.02 38.42
N ALA A 772 -18.87 20.00 38.07
CA ALA A 772 -18.16 20.01 36.80
C ALA A 772 -17.17 18.83 36.65
N ARG A 773 -16.45 18.53 37.72
CA ARG A 773 -15.47 17.42 37.75
C ARG A 773 -16.10 16.05 38.03
N ARG A 774 -17.31 16.02 38.61
CA ARG A 774 -18.04 14.81 39.09
C ARG A 774 -17.24 13.97 40.10
N VAL A 775 -16.33 14.58 40.80
CA VAL A 775 -15.53 13.99 41.88
C VAL A 775 -15.21 15.04 42.93
N VAL A 776 -14.96 14.55 44.15
CA VAL A 776 -14.40 15.35 45.22
C VAL A 776 -13.04 14.79 45.59
N GLU A 777 -12.01 15.62 45.55
CA GLU A 777 -10.64 15.29 45.94
C GLU A 777 -10.37 15.97 47.29
N LYS A 778 -9.95 15.17 48.28
CA LYS A 778 -9.46 15.67 49.58
C LYS A 778 -8.05 15.17 49.84
N VAL A 779 -7.22 16.04 50.40
CA VAL A 779 -5.82 15.75 50.67
C VAL A 779 -5.60 15.69 52.17
N VAL A 780 -4.89 14.66 52.64
CA VAL A 780 -4.50 14.48 54.03
C VAL A 780 -2.98 14.37 54.09
N GLU A 781 -2.36 14.98 55.06
CA GLU A 781 -0.93 14.81 55.35
C GLU A 781 -0.73 13.81 56.50
N LEU A 782 0.01 12.73 56.23
CA LEU A 782 0.27 11.69 57.21
C LEU A 782 1.77 11.58 57.50
N PRO A 783 2.16 11.43 58.78
CA PRO A 783 3.55 11.18 59.11
C PRO A 783 4.02 9.83 58.60
N VAL A 784 5.25 9.79 58.07
CA VAL A 784 5.84 8.56 57.52
C VAL A 784 6.57 7.80 58.57
N THR A 785 6.38 6.50 58.63
CA THR A 785 7.18 5.56 59.46
C THR A 785 8.38 5.05 58.64
N GLN A 786 9.44 4.61 59.35
CA GLN A 786 10.62 4.05 58.64
C GLN A 786 10.37 2.56 58.28
N LYS A 787 9.56 2.36 57.25
CA LYS A 787 9.24 1.05 56.66
C LYS A 787 9.51 1.07 55.16
N GLU A 788 9.82 -0.08 54.60
CA GLU A 788 9.89 -0.21 53.13
C GLU A 788 8.51 -0.31 52.50
N ILE A 789 7.62 -1.08 53.14
CA ILE A 789 6.24 -1.29 52.68
C ILE A 789 5.28 -0.62 53.67
N HIS A 790 4.45 0.24 53.15
CA HIS A 790 3.45 0.98 53.89
C HIS A 790 2.06 0.40 53.69
N THR A 791 1.21 0.57 54.71
CA THR A 791 -0.19 0.14 54.64
C THR A 791 -1.07 1.37 54.94
N LEU A 792 -1.87 1.75 53.95
CA LEU A 792 -2.86 2.82 54.06
C LEU A 792 -4.24 2.21 54.31
N THR A 793 -4.92 2.64 55.37
CA THR A 793 -6.27 2.17 55.67
C THR A 793 -7.26 3.33 55.58
N ILE A 794 -8.35 3.09 54.83
CA ILE A 794 -9.46 4.05 54.66
C ILE A 794 -10.72 3.42 55.25
N GLN A 795 -11.38 4.11 56.20
CA GLN A 795 -12.59 3.63 56.84
C GLN A 795 -13.71 4.67 56.70
N PRO A 796 -14.81 4.31 56.01
CA PRO A 796 -15.98 5.17 55.97
C PRO A 796 -16.61 5.28 57.39
N LYS A 797 -17.14 6.43 57.69
CA LYS A 797 -17.94 6.68 58.93
C LYS A 797 -19.43 6.79 58.60
N HIS A 798 -19.74 7.01 57.34
CA HIS A 798 -21.09 7.14 56.81
C HIS A 798 -21.28 6.25 55.58
N PRO A 799 -22.51 5.76 55.32
CA PRO A 799 -22.79 5.02 54.09
C PRO A 799 -22.79 5.94 52.85
N GLY A 800 -22.71 5.37 51.67
CA GLY A 800 -22.82 6.11 50.41
C GLY A 800 -21.54 6.83 49.97
N ILE A 801 -20.43 6.61 50.63
CA ILE A 801 -19.14 7.11 50.16
C ILE A 801 -18.61 6.15 49.10
N VAL A 802 -18.32 6.71 47.93
CA VAL A 802 -17.86 5.95 46.75
C VAL A 802 -16.44 6.37 46.42
N PHE A 803 -15.50 5.48 46.64
CA PHE A 803 -14.06 5.73 46.39
C PHE A 803 -13.69 5.39 44.95
N GLU A 804 -12.92 6.27 44.28
CA GLU A 804 -12.53 6.12 42.89
C GLU A 804 -11.03 5.86 42.76
N LYS A 805 -10.18 6.70 43.38
CA LYS A 805 -8.72 6.61 43.25
C LYS A 805 -8.00 7.14 44.51
N ILE A 806 -6.87 6.56 44.80
CA ILE A 806 -6.01 6.98 45.93
C ILE A 806 -4.65 7.31 45.37
N ILE A 807 -4.10 8.51 45.72
CA ILE A 807 -2.75 8.90 45.33
C ILE A 807 -1.95 9.17 46.59
N VAL A 808 -0.81 8.54 46.71
CA VAL A 808 0.19 8.82 47.78
C VAL A 808 1.31 9.61 47.13
N ASP A 809 1.35 10.92 47.43
CA ASP A 809 2.36 11.83 46.89
C ASP A 809 3.52 11.97 47.86
N ALA A 810 4.69 11.58 47.37
CA ALA A 810 5.98 11.73 48.04
C ALA A 810 6.81 12.91 47.47
N GLY A 811 6.13 13.92 46.90
CA GLY A 811 6.74 15.12 46.32
C GLY A 811 6.88 15.11 44.78
N GLY A 812 6.41 14.09 44.12
CA GLY A 812 6.52 14.00 42.65
C GLY A 812 5.19 14.08 41.90
N TYR A 813 4.06 14.04 42.60
CA TYR A 813 2.76 14.09 41.96
C TYR A 813 2.45 15.47 41.40
N GLN A 814 2.19 15.53 40.12
CA GLN A 814 1.66 16.72 39.46
C GLN A 814 0.16 16.53 39.22
N SER A 815 -0.65 17.50 39.65
CA SER A 815 -2.09 17.43 39.51
C SER A 815 -2.50 17.26 38.05
N GLN A 816 -3.31 16.22 37.77
CA GLN A 816 -3.82 15.89 36.43
C GLN A 816 -5.27 15.49 36.52
N TYR A 817 -6.00 15.68 35.41
CA TYR A 817 -7.44 15.45 35.34
C TYR A 817 -7.83 13.98 35.60
N LEU A 818 -6.98 13.00 35.22
CA LEU A 818 -7.16 11.57 35.41
C LEU A 818 -6.44 11.02 36.66
N PHE A 819 -5.82 11.87 37.49
CA PHE A 819 -5.15 11.52 38.74
C PHE A 819 -3.94 10.56 38.62
N GLY A 820 -3.27 10.58 37.47
CA GLY A 820 -2.11 9.75 37.15
C GLY A 820 -2.47 8.34 36.67
N GLU A 821 -1.53 7.74 35.96
CA GLU A 821 -1.57 6.33 35.61
C GLU A 821 -1.39 5.46 36.86
N GLU A 822 -2.05 4.33 36.98
CA GLU A 822 -1.89 3.43 38.11
C GLU A 822 -0.46 2.93 38.21
N SER A 823 0.08 2.97 39.44
CA SER A 823 1.47 2.59 39.71
C SER A 823 1.72 1.09 39.49
N PRO A 824 2.97 0.69 39.22
CA PRO A 824 3.31 -0.72 39.03
C PRO A 824 2.96 -1.58 40.29
N VAL A 825 2.46 -2.78 40.03
CA VAL A 825 2.13 -3.75 41.08
C VAL A 825 3.29 -4.73 41.26
N LYS A 826 3.76 -4.87 42.50
CA LYS A 826 4.66 -5.96 42.94
C LYS A 826 3.80 -7.11 43.43
N ARG A 827 4.06 -8.27 42.93
CA ARG A 827 3.45 -9.52 43.42
C ARG A 827 4.50 -10.45 43.95
#